data_a17b6146f193c498d04b3af240101f36
#
_entry.id   a17b6146f193c498d04b3af240101f36
#
_cell.length_a   1.000
_cell.length_b   1.000
_cell.length_c   1.000
_cell.angle_alpha   90.00
_cell.angle_beta   90.00
_cell.angle_gamma   90.00
#
_symmetry.space_group_name_H-M   'P 1'
#
loop_
_entity.id
_entity.type
_entity.pdbx_description
1 polymer ?
#
loop_
_entity_poly.entity_id
_entity_poly.type
_entity_poly.pdbx_seq_one_letter_code
_entity_poly.pdbx_strand_id
1 'polypeptide(L)'
;MTSNYEIKSPQQALSDETANRTHEHETFDERLEEALTDDNMHRALERFAPSWRASRLTVFASEESDYGSDYSFASMRSALHEAKDYAIEHQDELIAQFKSQAEAAGAIIYEARTAEAANRYIYELCRRKGIDLVVKSKTMVSEETELNAYLEARGITPVETDLGEWVAQLSHERPSHMVMPIIHKTRQQVGGILTETLGREISRENVAEQVAVIRVEHRKSFLNAGMGVSGANALVAESGTVMMLTNEGNGRLVTSLPPVHIVMAGYDKLIGTFAEAMTQLRLLARSATAQHITSYTTFITGPATPDKEMHIVLVDNGRSEMRADPHFKEALRCIRCAACANICPSYQQVGGHAFGYIYSGAIGLVVTPFHHGLDADAGPQSLCVSCNACETVCPVEIPLPNLILDVRSRVVEAKGLPWLKKVIFAMMARPRLFDSAVRFFSIAQIPVTRGGKFIRPRNLSMFDKLPGVGPIANLARWRSLPAFASKPLRDRVKTSGSAANQLDPGKAGITVCYFAGCMIDRLFPEMGEAAIRVLEACGVRVTFPQKENCCGLIALNSGDRAHCVGMARQTIVMLEQSLAESKADYIVGATTSCVVTLTQDYIRLFDDLQQQGWKRRAQALAEKVMDFASFVDHVLLANGKKLPISKTEGEQIVVTYHDSCQSINCLG
;
A
#
# COMPACT_ATOMS: atom_id res chain seq x y z
N MET A 1 -50.30 25.22 4.64
CA MET A 1 -49.48 25.98 3.70
C MET A 1 -48.40 25.00 3.21
N THR A 2 -48.65 24.38 2.09
CA THR A 2 -47.73 23.46 1.40
C THR A 2 -46.77 24.31 0.59
N SER A 3 -45.57 24.52 1.08
CA SER A 3 -44.49 25.13 0.31
C SER A 3 -43.96 24.09 -0.66
N ASN A 4 -44.26 24.27 -1.97
CA ASN A 4 -43.62 23.56 -3.06
C ASN A 4 -42.17 24.09 -3.17
N TYR A 5 -41.23 23.38 -2.52
CA TYR A 5 -39.81 23.55 -2.84
C TYR A 5 -39.47 22.57 -3.97
N GLU A 6 -39.38 23.11 -5.17
CA GLU A 6 -38.71 22.42 -6.28
C GLU A 6 -37.25 22.25 -5.90
N ILE A 7 -36.82 21.01 -5.80
CA ILE A 7 -35.40 20.66 -5.75
C ILE A 7 -34.83 21.12 -7.09
N LYS A 8 -33.99 22.15 -7.10
CA LYS A 8 -33.20 22.48 -8.27
C LYS A 8 -32.44 21.24 -8.67
N SER A 9 -32.61 20.79 -9.90
CA SER A 9 -31.83 19.70 -10.42
C SER A 9 -30.34 20.09 -10.33
N PRO A 10 -29.40 19.14 -10.14
CA PRO A 10 -27.97 19.42 -10.16
C PRO A 10 -27.53 20.22 -11.41
N GLN A 11 -28.27 20.14 -12.50
CA GLN A 11 -28.05 20.90 -13.73
C GLN A 11 -28.30 22.42 -13.60
N GLN A 12 -29.11 22.88 -12.64
CA GLN A 12 -29.39 24.32 -12.44
C GLN A 12 -28.35 25.00 -11.52
N ALA A 13 -27.55 24.23 -10.80
CA ALA A 13 -26.40 24.73 -10.03
C ALA A 13 -25.13 24.86 -10.88
N LEU A 14 -25.12 24.34 -12.10
CA LEU A 14 -23.97 24.26 -13.03
C LEU A 14 -23.72 25.55 -13.84
N SER A 15 -24.31 26.70 -13.52
CA SER A 15 -24.07 27.96 -14.26
C SER A 15 -22.93 28.82 -13.73
N ASP A 16 -22.26 28.43 -12.65
CA ASP A 16 -21.06 29.12 -12.17
C ASP A 16 -19.79 28.39 -12.62
N GLU A 17 -18.97 29.05 -13.41
CA GLU A 17 -17.70 28.57 -14.02
C GLU A 17 -16.64 28.10 -13.03
N THR A 18 -16.92 28.12 -11.73
CA THR A 18 -16.01 27.66 -10.66
C THR A 18 -16.31 26.26 -10.13
N ALA A 19 -17.42 25.60 -10.54
CA ALA A 19 -17.88 24.32 -9.96
C ALA A 19 -17.43 23.07 -10.74
N ASN A 20 -16.74 23.21 -11.85
CA ASN A 20 -16.42 22.08 -12.75
C ASN A 20 -14.93 21.66 -12.67
N ARG A 21 -14.37 21.54 -11.46
CA ARG A 21 -13.11 20.81 -11.26
C ARG A 21 -13.42 19.34 -10.99
N THR A 22 -13.75 18.59 -12.03
CA THR A 22 -13.61 17.14 -11.98
C THR A 22 -12.13 16.83 -12.00
N HIS A 23 -11.63 16.09 -10.99
CA HIS A 23 -10.21 15.65 -10.89
C HIS A 23 -9.75 14.79 -12.09
N GLU A 24 -10.61 14.57 -13.07
CA GLU A 24 -10.34 13.78 -14.28
C GLU A 24 -9.24 14.37 -15.18
N HIS A 25 -8.96 15.67 -15.06
CA HIS A 25 -7.95 16.37 -15.87
C HIS A 25 -6.69 16.74 -15.09
N GLU A 26 -6.64 16.48 -13.77
CA GLU A 26 -5.47 16.79 -12.95
C GLU A 26 -4.37 15.75 -13.14
N THR A 27 -3.17 16.24 -13.36
CA THR A 27 -1.97 15.39 -13.37
C THR A 27 -1.67 14.85 -11.96
N PHE A 28 -0.87 13.79 -11.89
CA PHE A 28 -0.42 13.27 -10.59
C PHE A 28 0.32 14.33 -9.76
N ASP A 29 1.14 15.15 -10.41
CA ASP A 29 1.94 16.18 -9.73
C ASP A 29 1.04 17.27 -9.13
N GLU A 30 -0.01 17.69 -9.81
CA GLU A 30 -1.01 18.65 -9.29
C GLU A 30 -1.75 18.09 -8.09
N ARG A 31 -2.27 16.87 -8.17
CA ARG A 31 -2.93 16.22 -7.02
C ARG A 31 -1.99 16.03 -5.83
N LEU A 32 -0.72 15.72 -6.09
CA LEU A 32 0.29 15.57 -5.05
C LEU A 32 0.60 16.91 -4.35
N GLU A 33 0.74 17.99 -5.13
CA GLU A 33 1.00 19.33 -4.58
C GLU A 33 -0.17 19.83 -3.73
N GLU A 34 -1.41 19.64 -4.18
CA GLU A 34 -2.61 19.96 -3.42
C GLU A 34 -2.66 19.16 -2.11
N ALA A 35 -2.47 17.84 -2.18
CA ALA A 35 -2.49 16.96 -1.02
C ALA A 35 -1.41 17.34 0.02
N LEU A 36 -0.21 17.73 -0.41
CA LEU A 36 0.87 18.13 0.49
C LEU A 36 0.60 19.47 1.21
N THR A 37 -0.37 20.24 0.76
CA THR A 37 -0.78 21.53 1.37
C THR A 37 -2.08 21.46 2.16
N ASP A 38 -2.77 20.32 2.19
CA ASP A 38 -4.03 20.14 2.93
C ASP A 38 -3.80 19.84 4.42
N ASP A 39 -3.72 20.90 5.22
CA ASP A 39 -3.56 20.81 6.68
C ASP A 39 -4.72 20.09 7.38
N ASN A 40 -5.94 20.10 6.83
CA ASN A 40 -7.09 19.43 7.43
C ASN A 40 -6.98 17.92 7.28
N MET A 41 -6.62 17.47 6.09
CA MET A 41 -6.36 16.06 5.81
C MET A 41 -5.20 15.55 6.68
N HIS A 42 -4.08 16.26 6.74
CA HIS A 42 -2.93 15.88 7.57
C HIS A 42 -3.33 15.70 9.04
N ARG A 43 -4.02 16.68 9.64
CA ARG A 43 -4.49 16.59 11.03
C ARG A 43 -5.47 15.44 11.26
N ALA A 44 -6.33 15.15 10.27
CA ALA A 44 -7.28 14.04 10.37
C ALA A 44 -6.56 12.69 10.37
N LEU A 45 -5.63 12.49 9.44
CA LEU A 45 -4.88 11.25 9.30
C LEU A 45 -3.88 11.04 10.45
N GLU A 46 -3.22 12.09 10.94
CA GLU A 46 -2.33 12.03 12.11
C GLU A 46 -3.06 11.57 13.39
N ARG A 47 -4.33 11.92 13.56
CA ARG A 47 -5.14 11.45 14.68
C ARG A 47 -5.69 10.05 14.46
N PHE A 48 -6.15 9.78 13.24
CA PHE A 48 -6.81 8.54 12.92
C PHE A 48 -5.87 7.34 12.92
N ALA A 49 -4.72 7.42 12.25
CA ALA A 49 -3.85 6.28 12.02
C ALA A 49 -3.30 5.63 13.31
N PRO A 50 -2.78 6.38 14.30
CA PRO A 50 -2.36 5.79 15.57
C PRO A 50 -3.53 5.19 16.37
N SER A 51 -4.69 5.88 16.40
CA SER A 51 -5.88 5.40 17.08
C SER A 51 -6.40 4.09 16.48
N TRP A 52 -6.51 4.03 15.15
CA TRP A 52 -6.88 2.81 14.44
C TRP A 52 -5.92 1.66 14.73
N ARG A 53 -4.60 1.92 14.70
CA ARG A 53 -3.58 0.91 14.97
C ARG A 53 -3.71 0.33 16.38
N ALA A 54 -3.84 1.18 17.39
CA ALA A 54 -3.99 0.77 18.78
C ALA A 54 -5.30 -0.04 18.98
N SER A 55 -6.42 0.48 18.49
CA SER A 55 -7.73 -0.19 18.61
C SER A 55 -7.75 -1.52 17.87
N ARG A 56 -7.13 -1.62 16.69
CA ARG A 56 -7.02 -2.87 15.94
C ARG A 56 -6.25 -3.93 16.70
N LEU A 57 -5.11 -3.59 17.29
CA LEU A 57 -4.32 -4.52 18.11
C LEU A 57 -5.13 -5.03 19.30
N THR A 58 -5.83 -4.13 20.00
CA THR A 58 -6.68 -4.47 21.15
C THR A 58 -7.81 -5.43 20.76
N VAL A 59 -8.48 -5.16 19.65
CA VAL A 59 -9.62 -5.98 19.18
C VAL A 59 -9.18 -7.40 18.80
N PHE A 60 -8.05 -7.57 18.13
CA PHE A 60 -7.54 -8.91 17.81
C PHE A 60 -7.04 -9.65 19.05
N ALA A 61 -6.36 -8.96 19.99
CA ALA A 61 -5.92 -9.55 21.23
C ALA A 61 -7.08 -10.01 22.12
N SER A 62 -8.17 -9.23 22.19
CA SER A 62 -9.38 -9.64 22.93
C SER A 62 -10.07 -10.84 22.28
N GLU A 63 -10.13 -10.92 20.96
CA GLU A 63 -10.73 -12.05 20.24
C GLU A 63 -9.97 -13.36 20.54
N GLU A 64 -8.66 -13.32 20.50
CA GLU A 64 -7.81 -14.47 20.86
C GLU A 64 -7.96 -14.84 22.33
N SER A 65 -8.03 -13.85 23.23
CA SER A 65 -8.26 -14.09 24.67
C SER A 65 -9.61 -14.71 24.97
N ASP A 66 -10.66 -14.25 24.27
CA ASP A 66 -12.03 -14.68 24.56
C ASP A 66 -12.38 -16.04 23.92
N TYR A 67 -11.82 -16.36 22.76
CA TYR A 67 -12.20 -17.52 21.95
C TYR A 67 -11.06 -18.51 21.68
N GLY A 68 -9.82 -18.18 22.03
CA GLY A 68 -8.64 -19.06 21.88
C GLY A 68 -7.80 -18.78 20.64
N SER A 69 -6.68 -19.50 20.52
CA SER A 69 -5.63 -19.28 19.49
C SER A 69 -6.13 -19.37 18.04
N ASP A 70 -7.16 -20.15 17.77
CA ASP A 70 -7.74 -20.29 16.43
C ASP A 70 -8.38 -18.99 15.94
N TYR A 71 -8.70 -18.09 16.87
CA TYR A 71 -9.23 -16.75 16.61
C TYR A 71 -8.18 -15.66 16.70
N SER A 72 -6.90 -16.01 16.82
CA SER A 72 -5.81 -15.05 16.66
C SER A 72 -5.82 -14.44 15.26
N PHE A 73 -5.27 -13.22 15.13
CA PHE A 73 -5.13 -12.59 13.81
C PHE A 73 -4.36 -13.49 12.84
N ALA A 74 -3.29 -14.14 13.31
CA ALA A 74 -2.47 -15.01 12.48
C ALA A 74 -3.24 -16.23 11.97
N SER A 75 -3.96 -16.94 12.84
CA SER A 75 -4.73 -18.14 12.47
C SER A 75 -5.89 -17.81 11.50
N MET A 76 -6.68 -16.79 11.81
CA MET A 76 -7.79 -16.37 10.93
C MET A 76 -7.28 -15.83 9.59
N ARG A 77 -6.16 -15.12 9.59
CA ARG A 77 -5.49 -14.59 8.40
C ARG A 77 -5.06 -15.71 7.46
N SER A 78 -4.38 -16.74 7.99
CA SER A 78 -3.97 -17.92 7.22
C SER A 78 -5.18 -18.66 6.65
N ALA A 79 -6.22 -18.91 7.46
CA ALA A 79 -7.43 -19.59 7.02
C ALA A 79 -8.16 -18.83 5.89
N LEU A 80 -8.24 -17.50 5.98
CA LEU A 80 -8.88 -16.71 4.92
C LEU A 80 -8.00 -16.62 3.66
N HIS A 81 -6.68 -16.57 3.82
CA HIS A 81 -5.73 -16.64 2.73
C HIS A 81 -5.95 -17.92 1.91
N GLU A 82 -5.96 -19.09 2.57
CA GLU A 82 -6.19 -20.38 1.93
C GLU A 82 -7.54 -20.45 1.21
N ALA A 83 -8.61 -19.97 1.85
CA ALA A 83 -9.94 -19.92 1.25
C ALA A 83 -9.99 -19.03 0.00
N LYS A 84 -9.31 -17.88 0.04
CA LYS A 84 -9.25 -16.96 -1.12
C LYS A 84 -8.38 -17.53 -2.25
N ASP A 85 -7.28 -18.20 -1.94
CA ASP A 85 -6.47 -18.88 -2.96
C ASP A 85 -7.26 -20.01 -3.63
N TYR A 86 -7.94 -20.82 -2.84
CA TYR A 86 -8.83 -21.85 -3.39
C TYR A 86 -9.89 -21.24 -4.32
N ALA A 87 -10.50 -20.12 -3.92
CA ALA A 87 -11.49 -19.44 -4.74
C ALA A 87 -10.92 -18.86 -6.05
N ILE A 88 -9.66 -18.41 -6.06
CA ILE A 88 -8.97 -17.91 -7.26
C ILE A 88 -8.62 -19.07 -8.20
N GLU A 89 -8.14 -20.18 -7.65
CA GLU A 89 -7.74 -21.35 -8.44
C GLU A 89 -8.96 -22.06 -9.07
N HIS A 90 -10.05 -22.19 -8.30
CA HIS A 90 -11.30 -22.86 -8.73
C HIS A 90 -12.40 -21.87 -9.14
N GLN A 91 -12.02 -20.65 -9.58
CA GLN A 91 -12.97 -19.55 -9.84
C GLN A 91 -14.08 -19.94 -10.80
N ASP A 92 -13.75 -20.64 -11.88
CA ASP A 92 -14.74 -20.98 -12.92
C ASP A 92 -15.82 -21.95 -12.40
N GLU A 93 -15.41 -22.89 -11.56
CA GLU A 93 -16.27 -23.88 -10.90
C GLU A 93 -17.19 -23.23 -9.87
N LEU A 94 -16.58 -22.40 -9.00
CA LEU A 94 -17.32 -21.69 -7.96
C LEU A 94 -18.26 -20.61 -8.52
N ILE A 95 -17.92 -19.96 -9.64
CA ILE A 95 -18.83 -19.04 -10.34
C ILE A 95 -20.01 -19.81 -10.92
N ALA A 96 -19.78 -20.95 -11.56
CA ALA A 96 -20.86 -21.77 -12.10
C ALA A 96 -21.81 -22.22 -10.97
N GLN A 97 -21.26 -22.65 -9.85
CA GLN A 97 -22.02 -23.02 -8.66
C GLN A 97 -22.82 -21.82 -8.12
N PHE A 98 -22.17 -20.68 -7.90
CA PHE A 98 -22.81 -19.45 -7.42
C PHE A 98 -23.99 -19.05 -8.30
N LYS A 99 -23.78 -19.00 -9.63
CA LYS A 99 -24.82 -18.64 -10.61
C LYS A 99 -26.01 -19.59 -10.51
N SER A 100 -25.76 -20.89 -10.52
CA SER A 100 -26.82 -21.90 -10.43
C SER A 100 -27.68 -21.75 -9.15
N GLN A 101 -27.04 -21.51 -8.00
CA GLN A 101 -27.73 -21.34 -6.72
C GLN A 101 -28.50 -20.01 -6.66
N ALA A 102 -27.89 -18.91 -7.13
CA ALA A 102 -28.52 -17.60 -7.12
C ALA A 102 -29.72 -17.54 -8.09
N GLU A 103 -29.62 -18.14 -9.27
CA GLU A 103 -30.71 -18.25 -10.25
C GLU A 103 -31.85 -19.13 -9.71
N ALA A 104 -31.52 -20.23 -9.04
CA ALA A 104 -32.51 -21.07 -8.38
C ALA A 104 -33.28 -20.32 -7.26
N ALA A 105 -32.62 -19.33 -6.63
CA ALA A 105 -33.25 -18.43 -5.65
C ALA A 105 -34.01 -17.25 -6.29
N GLY A 106 -34.05 -17.15 -7.63
CA GLY A 106 -34.77 -16.11 -8.35
C GLY A 106 -33.97 -14.87 -8.73
N ALA A 107 -32.64 -14.88 -8.57
CA ALA A 107 -31.79 -13.79 -9.06
C ALA A 107 -31.55 -13.92 -10.57
N ILE A 108 -31.31 -12.76 -11.21
CA ILE A 108 -30.93 -12.66 -12.62
C ILE A 108 -29.44 -12.33 -12.69
N ILE A 109 -28.64 -13.18 -13.34
CA ILE A 109 -27.19 -12.97 -13.43
C ILE A 109 -26.84 -12.29 -14.76
N TYR A 110 -25.98 -11.27 -14.68
CA TYR A 110 -25.36 -10.64 -15.83
C TYR A 110 -23.86 -10.56 -15.67
N GLU A 111 -23.12 -11.06 -16.64
CA GLU A 111 -21.64 -11.02 -16.64
C GLU A 111 -21.15 -9.89 -17.52
N ALA A 112 -20.51 -8.90 -16.92
CA ALA A 112 -19.97 -7.73 -17.59
C ALA A 112 -18.44 -7.83 -17.70
N ARG A 113 -17.93 -7.86 -18.93
CA ARG A 113 -16.47 -7.93 -19.17
C ARG A 113 -15.76 -6.60 -18.91
N THR A 114 -16.46 -5.49 -19.05
CA THR A 114 -15.91 -4.14 -18.90
C THR A 114 -16.81 -3.27 -18.02
N ALA A 115 -16.24 -2.20 -17.48
CA ALA A 115 -16.98 -1.17 -16.75
C ALA A 115 -18.16 -0.63 -17.57
N GLU A 116 -17.93 -0.32 -18.86
CA GLU A 116 -18.98 0.19 -19.75
C GLU A 116 -20.13 -0.81 -19.94
N ALA A 117 -19.82 -2.11 -20.09
CA ALA A 117 -20.85 -3.14 -20.25
C ALA A 117 -21.73 -3.26 -18.99
N ALA A 118 -21.14 -3.15 -17.80
CA ALA A 118 -21.88 -3.14 -16.54
C ALA A 118 -22.80 -1.92 -16.44
N ASN A 119 -22.27 -0.73 -16.68
CA ASN A 119 -23.01 0.52 -16.60
C ASN A 119 -24.14 0.58 -17.64
N ARG A 120 -23.87 0.12 -18.85
CA ARG A 120 -24.87 0.05 -19.92
C ARG A 120 -26.01 -0.87 -19.57
N TYR A 121 -25.77 -2.05 -19.02
CA TYR A 121 -26.80 -2.98 -18.57
C TYR A 121 -27.76 -2.32 -17.57
N ILE A 122 -27.22 -1.63 -16.56
CA ILE A 122 -27.98 -0.94 -15.53
C ILE A 122 -28.82 0.18 -16.14
N TYR A 123 -28.22 1.01 -17.01
CA TYR A 123 -28.91 2.08 -17.70
C TYR A 123 -30.05 1.58 -18.60
N GLU A 124 -29.83 0.52 -19.38
CA GLU A 124 -30.87 -0.07 -20.24
C GLU A 124 -32.02 -0.64 -19.40
N LEU A 125 -31.73 -1.19 -18.21
CA LEU A 125 -32.74 -1.63 -17.29
C LEU A 125 -33.57 -0.45 -16.73
N CYS A 126 -32.92 0.65 -16.35
CA CYS A 126 -33.60 1.89 -15.96
C CYS A 126 -34.53 2.37 -17.08
N ARG A 127 -34.04 2.45 -18.31
CA ARG A 127 -34.85 2.86 -19.46
C ARG A 127 -36.06 1.96 -19.71
N ARG A 128 -35.86 0.66 -19.71
CA ARG A 128 -36.97 -0.30 -19.96
C ARG A 128 -38.08 -0.23 -18.91
N LYS A 129 -37.71 0.13 -17.68
CA LYS A 129 -38.65 0.19 -16.54
C LYS A 129 -39.15 1.60 -16.22
N GLY A 130 -38.69 2.63 -16.96
CA GLY A 130 -39.04 4.01 -16.68
C GLY A 130 -38.50 4.54 -15.34
N ILE A 131 -37.31 4.10 -14.96
CA ILE A 131 -36.66 4.48 -13.70
C ILE A 131 -35.77 5.69 -13.96
N ASP A 132 -35.99 6.77 -13.24
CA ASP A 132 -35.26 8.03 -13.27
C ASP A 132 -34.47 8.30 -11.98
N LEU A 133 -34.79 7.59 -10.88
CA LEU A 133 -34.11 7.71 -9.58
C LEU A 133 -33.56 6.36 -9.13
N VAL A 134 -32.25 6.35 -8.86
CA VAL A 134 -31.50 5.18 -8.36
C VAL A 134 -30.89 5.53 -7.01
N VAL A 135 -31.13 4.72 -5.98
CA VAL A 135 -30.44 4.85 -4.68
C VAL A 135 -29.31 3.84 -4.57
N LYS A 136 -28.18 4.26 -4.06
CA LYS A 136 -26.99 3.41 -3.91
C LYS A 136 -26.57 3.28 -2.45
N SER A 137 -26.25 2.07 -2.03
CA SER A 137 -25.40 1.88 -0.88
C SER A 137 -23.94 1.83 -1.36
N LYS A 138 -23.02 2.19 -0.50
CA LYS A 138 -21.58 2.17 -0.81
C LYS A 138 -21.17 0.90 -1.53
N THR A 139 -20.65 1.03 -2.74
CA THR A 139 -20.09 -0.06 -3.52
C THR A 139 -18.84 0.37 -4.26
N MET A 140 -17.72 -0.27 -3.94
CA MET A 140 -16.42 0.05 -4.57
C MET A 140 -16.42 -0.24 -6.08
N VAL A 141 -17.21 -1.24 -6.53
CA VAL A 141 -17.29 -1.61 -7.94
C VAL A 141 -18.04 -0.55 -8.74
N SER A 142 -19.09 0.08 -8.19
CA SER A 142 -19.77 1.18 -8.90
C SER A 142 -18.91 2.44 -9.00
N GLU A 143 -18.04 2.69 -8.00
CA GLU A 143 -17.05 3.77 -8.07
C GLU A 143 -15.93 3.45 -9.09
N GLU A 144 -15.47 2.18 -9.12
CA GLU A 144 -14.51 1.69 -10.12
C GLU A 144 -15.02 1.87 -11.55
N THR A 145 -16.32 1.62 -11.78
CA THR A 145 -16.94 1.73 -13.10
C THR A 145 -17.47 3.13 -13.41
N GLU A 146 -17.37 4.07 -12.46
CA GLU A 146 -17.88 5.45 -12.59
C GLU A 146 -19.39 5.49 -12.92
N LEU A 147 -20.17 4.61 -12.29
CA LEU A 147 -21.58 4.43 -12.56
C LEU A 147 -22.39 5.73 -12.40
N ASN A 148 -22.09 6.56 -11.38
CA ASN A 148 -22.82 7.81 -11.14
C ASN A 148 -22.71 8.73 -12.34
N ALA A 149 -21.50 9.05 -12.78
CA ALA A 149 -21.25 9.92 -13.94
C ALA A 149 -21.90 9.35 -15.22
N TYR A 150 -21.85 8.01 -15.39
CA TYR A 150 -22.47 7.36 -16.55
C TYR A 150 -23.99 7.51 -16.58
N LEU A 151 -24.67 7.41 -15.44
CA LEU A 151 -26.13 7.57 -15.31
C LEU A 151 -26.55 9.02 -15.43
N GLU A 152 -25.86 9.94 -14.74
CA GLU A 152 -26.14 11.39 -14.76
C GLU A 152 -26.04 11.97 -16.16
N ALA A 153 -24.99 11.60 -16.92
CA ALA A 153 -24.85 12.00 -18.32
C ALA A 153 -26.01 11.54 -19.23
N ARG A 154 -26.85 10.62 -18.74
CA ARG A 154 -27.98 10.04 -19.47
C ARG A 154 -29.35 10.36 -18.86
N GLY A 155 -29.38 11.30 -17.92
CA GLY A 155 -30.61 11.79 -17.30
C GLY A 155 -31.22 10.90 -16.22
N ILE A 156 -30.46 9.95 -15.68
CA ILE A 156 -30.84 9.18 -14.48
C ILE A 156 -30.16 9.81 -13.27
N THR A 157 -30.88 9.95 -12.17
CA THR A 157 -30.37 10.55 -10.93
C THR A 157 -29.90 9.46 -9.96
N PRO A 158 -28.60 9.22 -9.78
CA PRO A 158 -28.08 8.38 -8.73
C PRO A 158 -27.97 9.18 -7.43
N VAL A 159 -28.37 8.57 -6.30
CA VAL A 159 -28.24 9.16 -4.98
C VAL A 159 -27.47 8.20 -4.07
N GLU A 160 -26.30 8.63 -3.62
CA GLU A 160 -25.55 7.94 -2.59
C GLU A 160 -26.31 8.04 -1.25
N THR A 161 -26.40 6.93 -0.54
CA THR A 161 -27.18 6.88 0.72
C THR A 161 -26.35 6.65 1.96
N ASP A 162 -25.06 6.34 1.80
CA ASP A 162 -24.06 6.43 2.85
C ASP A 162 -23.74 7.90 3.10
N LEU A 163 -23.65 8.32 4.35
CA LEU A 163 -23.44 9.73 4.70
C LEU A 163 -22.16 10.29 4.09
N GLY A 164 -21.07 9.53 4.15
CA GLY A 164 -19.78 9.98 3.65
C GLY A 164 -19.75 10.08 2.13
N GLU A 165 -20.28 9.08 1.42
CA GLU A 165 -20.39 9.11 -0.04
C GLU A 165 -21.34 10.21 -0.52
N TRP A 166 -22.45 10.44 0.19
CA TRP A 166 -23.37 11.51 -0.20
C TRP A 166 -22.75 12.90 -0.06
N VAL A 167 -22.02 13.15 1.03
CA VAL A 167 -21.30 14.42 1.19
C VAL A 167 -20.22 14.58 0.11
N ALA A 168 -19.50 13.51 -0.25
CA ALA A 168 -18.55 13.54 -1.37
C ALA A 168 -19.26 13.85 -2.71
N GLN A 169 -20.40 13.20 -2.96
CA GLN A 169 -21.25 13.48 -4.13
C GLN A 169 -21.70 14.94 -4.19
N LEU A 170 -22.17 15.51 -3.06
CA LEU A 170 -22.57 16.93 -2.98
C LEU A 170 -21.41 17.90 -3.17
N SER A 171 -20.19 17.49 -2.81
CA SER A 171 -18.97 18.27 -3.01
C SER A 171 -18.36 18.08 -4.38
N HIS A 172 -18.93 17.24 -5.24
CA HIS A 172 -18.36 16.83 -6.53
C HIS A 172 -16.92 16.28 -6.40
N GLU A 173 -16.65 15.56 -5.31
CA GLU A 173 -15.35 14.94 -5.04
C GLU A 173 -15.46 13.42 -5.05
N ARG A 174 -14.35 12.76 -5.38
CA ARG A 174 -14.23 11.31 -5.16
C ARG A 174 -14.00 11.00 -3.69
N PRO A 175 -14.45 9.84 -3.20
CA PRO A 175 -14.09 9.39 -1.86
C PRO A 175 -12.57 9.33 -1.67
N SER A 176 -12.05 9.96 -0.61
CA SER A 176 -10.60 9.96 -0.33
C SER A 176 -10.11 8.69 0.38
N HIS A 177 -11.03 7.87 0.91
CA HIS A 177 -10.71 6.65 1.61
C HIS A 177 -11.75 5.57 1.33
N MET A 178 -11.30 4.33 1.07
CA MET A 178 -12.19 3.21 0.72
C MET A 178 -13.27 2.89 1.78
N VAL A 179 -13.01 3.16 3.06
CA VAL A 179 -13.95 2.87 4.17
C VAL A 179 -14.54 4.14 4.75
N MET A 180 -13.79 5.23 4.82
CA MET A 180 -14.18 6.52 5.39
C MET A 180 -14.08 7.62 4.33
N PRO A 181 -15.04 7.75 3.43
CA PRO A 181 -14.93 8.53 2.19
C PRO A 181 -14.51 9.98 2.37
N ILE A 182 -14.99 10.64 3.42
CA ILE A 182 -14.76 12.06 3.72
C ILE A 182 -13.85 12.29 4.94
N ILE A 183 -12.90 11.40 5.22
CA ILE A 183 -11.98 11.53 6.36
C ILE A 183 -11.21 12.87 6.37
N HIS A 184 -11.03 13.48 5.22
CA HIS A 184 -10.37 14.77 5.02
C HIS A 184 -11.27 15.99 5.37
N LYS A 185 -12.59 15.79 5.54
CA LYS A 185 -13.52 16.89 5.83
C LYS A 185 -13.82 17.01 7.31
N THR A 186 -13.91 18.24 7.76
CA THR A 186 -14.37 18.56 9.12
C THR A 186 -15.90 18.63 9.17
N ARG A 187 -16.49 18.46 10.38
CA ARG A 187 -17.93 18.64 10.60
C ARG A 187 -18.43 20.02 10.18
N GLN A 188 -17.58 21.06 10.32
CA GLN A 188 -17.90 22.43 9.93
C GLN A 188 -18.03 22.55 8.41
N GLN A 189 -17.15 21.90 7.66
CA GLN A 189 -17.24 21.83 6.19
C GLN A 189 -18.49 21.06 5.77
N VAL A 190 -18.79 19.92 6.41
CA VAL A 190 -20.01 19.15 6.13
C VAL A 190 -21.26 19.99 6.37
N GLY A 191 -21.36 20.70 7.51
CA GLY A 191 -22.48 21.60 7.78
C GLY A 191 -22.61 22.75 6.76
N GLY A 192 -21.47 23.26 6.24
CA GLY A 192 -21.45 24.25 5.16
C GLY A 192 -22.01 23.71 3.86
N ILE A 193 -21.52 22.54 3.42
CA ILE A 193 -21.99 21.84 2.20
C ILE A 193 -23.51 21.58 2.27
N LEU A 194 -23.99 21.06 3.40
CA LEU A 194 -25.41 20.81 3.59
C LEU A 194 -26.25 22.10 3.57
N THR A 195 -25.74 23.18 4.16
CA THR A 195 -26.40 24.49 4.14
C THR A 195 -26.56 25.02 2.72
N GLU A 196 -25.49 24.97 1.94
CA GLU A 196 -25.45 25.41 0.55
C GLU A 196 -26.37 24.58 -0.36
N THR A 197 -26.24 23.25 -0.27
CA THR A 197 -27.01 22.33 -1.12
C THR A 197 -28.51 22.37 -0.81
N LEU A 198 -28.90 22.45 0.47
CA LEU A 198 -30.30 22.38 0.87
C LEU A 198 -30.98 23.76 1.00
N GLY A 199 -30.23 24.84 0.78
CA GLY A 199 -30.75 26.21 0.81
C GLY A 199 -31.33 26.64 2.16
N ARG A 200 -30.90 26.04 3.26
CA ARG A 200 -31.32 26.36 4.63
C ARG A 200 -30.14 26.24 5.60
N GLU A 201 -30.13 27.06 6.64
CA GLU A 201 -29.08 27.05 7.64
C GLU A 201 -29.07 25.71 8.41
N ILE A 202 -27.91 25.07 8.47
CA ILE A 202 -27.66 23.82 9.20
C ILE A 202 -26.43 24.04 10.07
N SER A 203 -26.53 23.64 11.33
CA SER A 203 -25.47 23.82 12.31
C SER A 203 -24.14 23.21 11.82
N ARG A 204 -23.09 24.00 11.86
CA ARG A 204 -21.72 23.52 11.54
C ARG A 204 -21.08 22.74 12.68
N GLU A 205 -21.64 22.81 13.90
CA GLU A 205 -21.08 22.17 15.10
C GLU A 205 -21.90 20.96 15.56
N ASN A 206 -23.20 20.93 15.27
CA ASN A 206 -24.11 19.90 15.77
C ASN A 206 -24.23 18.75 14.76
N VAL A 207 -23.41 17.71 14.93
CA VAL A 207 -23.42 16.51 14.09
C VAL A 207 -24.78 15.80 14.13
N ALA A 208 -25.48 15.78 15.29
CA ALA A 208 -26.78 15.13 15.38
C ALA A 208 -27.85 15.82 14.52
N GLU A 209 -27.80 17.14 14.40
CA GLU A 209 -28.67 17.91 13.50
C GLU A 209 -28.34 17.61 12.03
N GLN A 210 -27.05 17.60 11.65
CA GLN A 210 -26.60 17.25 10.29
C GLN A 210 -27.12 15.86 9.89
N VAL A 211 -26.94 14.87 10.76
CA VAL A 211 -27.43 13.49 10.51
C VAL A 211 -28.96 13.45 10.42
N ALA A 212 -29.68 14.18 11.27
CA ALA A 212 -31.15 14.23 11.24
C ALA A 212 -31.66 14.80 9.92
N VAL A 213 -31.03 15.84 9.41
CA VAL A 213 -31.34 16.45 8.11
C VAL A 213 -31.13 15.44 6.96
N ILE A 214 -29.99 14.79 6.93
CA ILE A 214 -29.64 13.78 5.92
C ILE A 214 -30.67 12.63 5.94
N ARG A 215 -31.06 12.14 7.12
CA ARG A 215 -32.08 11.10 7.27
C ARG A 215 -33.43 11.49 6.64
N VAL A 216 -33.83 12.74 6.75
CA VAL A 216 -35.07 13.23 6.16
C VAL A 216 -34.98 13.25 4.63
N GLU A 217 -33.87 13.73 4.08
CA GLU A 217 -33.68 13.77 2.63
C GLU A 217 -33.57 12.37 2.04
N HIS A 218 -32.77 11.50 2.61
CA HIS A 218 -32.63 10.12 2.14
C HIS A 218 -33.93 9.32 2.22
N ARG A 219 -34.77 9.59 3.24
CA ARG A 219 -36.09 8.91 3.33
C ARG A 219 -36.93 9.15 2.09
N LYS A 220 -36.92 10.36 1.52
CA LYS A 220 -37.63 10.66 0.28
C LYS A 220 -37.06 9.84 -0.88
N SER A 221 -35.74 9.80 -1.00
CA SER A 221 -35.07 9.04 -2.05
C SER A 221 -35.36 7.54 -1.96
N PHE A 222 -35.27 6.93 -0.78
CA PHE A 222 -35.60 5.51 -0.58
C PHE A 222 -37.01 5.13 -0.98
N LEU A 223 -37.99 6.01 -0.69
CA LEU A 223 -39.41 5.72 -0.96
C LEU A 223 -39.79 5.92 -2.43
N ASN A 224 -39.05 6.75 -3.16
CA ASN A 224 -39.36 7.08 -4.56
C ASN A 224 -38.45 6.36 -5.57
N ALA A 225 -37.37 5.74 -5.13
CA ALA A 225 -36.43 5.08 -6.03
C ALA A 225 -37.03 3.87 -6.73
N GLY A 226 -36.86 3.81 -8.05
CA GLY A 226 -37.21 2.65 -8.85
C GLY A 226 -36.18 1.53 -8.82
N MET A 227 -34.95 1.85 -8.41
CA MET A 227 -33.84 0.90 -8.36
C MET A 227 -32.94 1.18 -7.16
N GLY A 228 -32.45 0.11 -6.51
CA GLY A 228 -31.42 0.15 -5.52
C GLY A 228 -30.16 -0.57 -6.00
N VAL A 229 -28.99 0.05 -5.84
CA VAL A 229 -27.70 -0.55 -6.20
C VAL A 229 -26.88 -0.80 -4.95
N SER A 230 -26.40 -2.02 -4.76
CA SER A 230 -25.51 -2.42 -3.68
C SER A 230 -24.24 -3.10 -4.21
N GLY A 231 -23.22 -3.20 -3.37
CA GLY A 231 -22.08 -4.07 -3.59
C GLY A 231 -22.21 -5.40 -2.88
N ALA A 232 -21.11 -6.16 -2.86
CA ALA A 232 -20.95 -7.35 -2.07
C ALA A 232 -19.60 -7.34 -1.34
N ASN A 233 -19.59 -7.81 -0.08
CA ASN A 233 -18.34 -8.13 0.61
C ASN A 233 -17.88 -9.55 0.27
N ALA A 234 -18.83 -10.48 0.11
CA ALA A 234 -18.57 -11.82 -0.42
C ALA A 234 -19.76 -12.33 -1.25
N LEU A 235 -19.46 -13.20 -2.21
CA LEU A 235 -20.39 -14.01 -2.99
C LEU A 235 -20.16 -15.47 -2.58
N VAL A 236 -21.10 -16.07 -1.85
CA VAL A 236 -20.98 -17.43 -1.28
C VAL A 236 -21.44 -18.45 -2.30
N ALA A 237 -20.51 -19.24 -2.85
CA ALA A 237 -20.80 -20.15 -3.97
C ALA A 237 -21.79 -21.25 -3.61
N GLU A 238 -21.64 -21.86 -2.42
CA GLU A 238 -22.49 -22.99 -2.01
C GLU A 238 -23.98 -22.69 -1.95
N SER A 239 -24.35 -21.41 -1.76
CA SER A 239 -25.75 -21.00 -1.53
C SER A 239 -26.26 -19.91 -2.48
N GLY A 240 -25.41 -19.35 -3.34
CA GLY A 240 -25.77 -18.21 -4.18
C GLY A 240 -26.04 -16.92 -3.38
N THR A 241 -25.55 -16.84 -2.14
CA THR A 241 -25.82 -15.75 -1.20
C THR A 241 -24.83 -14.61 -1.35
N VAL A 242 -25.34 -13.38 -1.34
CA VAL A 242 -24.56 -12.14 -1.25
C VAL A 242 -24.43 -11.74 0.22
N MET A 243 -23.21 -11.62 0.71
CA MET A 243 -22.91 -11.07 2.04
C MET A 243 -22.59 -9.58 1.93
N MET A 244 -23.28 -8.77 2.73
CA MET A 244 -23.08 -7.33 2.79
C MET A 244 -22.91 -6.86 4.25
N LEU A 245 -21.83 -6.11 4.52
CA LEU A 245 -21.51 -5.55 5.82
C LEU A 245 -21.68 -4.04 5.78
N THR A 246 -22.45 -3.49 6.71
CA THR A 246 -22.66 -2.04 6.84
C THR A 246 -22.74 -1.62 8.30
N ASN A 247 -22.38 -0.38 8.60
CA ASN A 247 -22.60 0.23 9.92
C ASN A 247 -23.85 1.12 9.95
N GLU A 248 -24.44 1.39 8.79
CA GLU A 248 -25.64 2.18 8.61
C GLU A 248 -26.81 1.31 8.12
N GLY A 249 -28.03 1.75 8.38
CA GLY A 249 -29.22 1.04 7.94
C GLY A 249 -29.55 1.20 6.45
N ASN A 250 -28.85 2.11 5.75
CA ASN A 250 -29.05 2.44 4.33
C ASN A 250 -28.98 1.22 3.41
N GLY A 251 -28.01 0.33 3.62
CA GLY A 251 -27.85 -0.87 2.79
C GLY A 251 -29.09 -1.74 2.77
N ARG A 252 -29.79 -1.92 3.92
CA ARG A 252 -31.05 -2.66 4.00
C ARG A 252 -32.18 -1.97 3.25
N LEU A 253 -32.26 -0.64 3.35
CA LEU A 253 -33.30 0.14 2.66
C LEU A 253 -33.10 0.11 1.15
N VAL A 254 -31.86 0.25 0.67
CA VAL A 254 -31.50 0.16 -0.75
C VAL A 254 -31.85 -1.20 -1.34
N THR A 255 -31.61 -2.29 -0.60
CA THR A 255 -31.82 -3.66 -1.11
C THR A 255 -33.25 -4.15 -0.99
N SER A 256 -34.08 -3.52 -0.13
CA SER A 256 -35.43 -4.02 0.17
C SER A 256 -36.58 -3.11 -0.26
N LEU A 257 -36.39 -1.79 -0.35
CA LEU A 257 -37.49 -0.87 -0.71
C LEU A 257 -37.74 -0.76 -2.21
N PRO A 258 -36.73 -0.50 -3.05
CA PRO A 258 -36.94 -0.37 -4.50
C PRO A 258 -37.46 -1.69 -5.12
N PRO A 259 -38.25 -1.61 -6.20
CA PRO A 259 -38.75 -2.79 -6.91
C PRO A 259 -37.65 -3.58 -7.62
N VAL A 260 -36.55 -2.93 -7.96
CA VAL A 260 -35.37 -3.55 -8.60
C VAL A 260 -34.14 -3.38 -7.70
N HIS A 261 -33.49 -4.48 -7.39
CA HIS A 261 -32.22 -4.49 -6.67
C HIS A 261 -31.09 -4.97 -7.59
N ILE A 262 -30.05 -4.17 -7.73
CA ILE A 262 -28.80 -4.51 -8.44
C ILE A 262 -27.68 -4.75 -7.43
N VAL A 263 -27.00 -5.89 -7.54
CA VAL A 263 -25.74 -6.15 -6.85
C VAL A 263 -24.61 -6.03 -7.85
N MET A 264 -23.70 -5.08 -7.66
CA MET A 264 -22.47 -4.99 -8.45
C MET A 264 -21.30 -5.60 -7.69
N ALA A 265 -20.71 -6.66 -8.23
CA ALA A 265 -19.62 -7.36 -7.57
C ALA A 265 -18.57 -7.84 -8.57
N GLY A 266 -17.29 -7.70 -8.23
CA GLY A 266 -16.22 -8.32 -8.99
C GLY A 266 -16.07 -9.80 -8.67
N TYR A 267 -15.48 -10.57 -9.58
CA TYR A 267 -15.17 -11.99 -9.37
C TYR A 267 -14.26 -12.23 -8.15
N ASP A 268 -13.48 -11.23 -7.73
CA ASP A 268 -12.65 -11.23 -6.53
C ASP A 268 -13.45 -11.36 -5.21
N LYS A 269 -14.79 -11.20 -5.25
CA LYS A 269 -15.68 -11.36 -4.09
C LYS A 269 -16.10 -12.80 -3.84
N LEU A 270 -15.77 -13.71 -4.73
CA LEU A 270 -16.14 -15.12 -4.61
C LEU A 270 -15.46 -15.78 -3.40
N ILE A 271 -16.24 -16.62 -2.72
CA ILE A 271 -15.79 -17.48 -1.62
C ILE A 271 -16.60 -18.79 -1.67
N GLY A 272 -16.00 -19.91 -1.29
CA GLY A 272 -16.62 -21.22 -1.44
C GLY A 272 -17.83 -21.43 -0.52
N THR A 273 -17.60 -21.26 0.79
CA THR A 273 -18.55 -21.67 1.83
C THR A 273 -18.97 -20.50 2.74
N PHE A 274 -20.08 -20.73 3.45
CA PHE A 274 -20.57 -19.79 4.45
C PHE A 274 -19.61 -19.67 5.66
N ALA A 275 -18.95 -20.76 6.03
CA ALA A 275 -17.98 -20.77 7.12
C ALA A 275 -16.77 -19.86 6.80
N GLU A 276 -16.26 -19.92 5.58
CA GLU A 276 -15.19 -19.03 5.10
C GLU A 276 -15.66 -17.57 5.07
N ALA A 277 -16.92 -17.31 4.66
CA ALA A 277 -17.50 -15.97 4.69
C ALA A 277 -17.57 -15.42 6.13
N MET A 278 -17.80 -16.26 7.15
CA MET A 278 -17.77 -15.85 8.56
C MET A 278 -16.35 -15.48 9.01
N THR A 279 -15.33 -16.18 8.55
CA THR A 279 -13.94 -15.80 8.81
C THR A 279 -13.61 -14.45 8.18
N GLN A 280 -14.06 -14.22 6.94
CA GLN A 280 -13.93 -12.91 6.28
C GLN A 280 -14.66 -11.80 7.05
N LEU A 281 -15.89 -12.04 7.54
CA LEU A 281 -16.65 -11.09 8.34
C LEU A 281 -15.85 -10.63 9.57
N ARG A 282 -15.29 -11.58 10.34
CA ARG A 282 -14.48 -11.28 11.53
C ARG A 282 -13.26 -10.43 11.19
N LEU A 283 -12.51 -10.83 10.19
CA LEU A 283 -11.29 -10.11 9.77
C LEU A 283 -11.58 -8.74 9.17
N LEU A 284 -12.67 -8.61 8.38
CA LEU A 284 -12.99 -7.36 7.71
C LEU A 284 -13.34 -6.25 8.70
N ALA A 285 -14.26 -6.49 9.64
CA ALA A 285 -14.68 -5.50 10.62
C ALA A 285 -13.51 -4.99 11.46
N ARG A 286 -12.68 -5.90 11.96
CA ARG A 286 -11.53 -5.60 12.81
C ARG A 286 -10.40 -4.89 12.05
N SER A 287 -10.16 -5.29 10.80
CA SER A 287 -9.11 -4.69 9.98
C SER A 287 -9.49 -3.32 9.43
N ALA A 288 -10.76 -3.09 9.10
CA ALA A 288 -11.23 -1.85 8.49
C ALA A 288 -11.35 -0.72 9.52
N THR A 289 -12.13 -0.94 10.56
CA THR A 289 -12.55 0.09 11.52
C THR A 289 -12.18 -0.24 12.96
N ALA A 290 -11.47 -1.34 13.19
CA ALA A 290 -11.14 -1.85 14.53
C ALA A 290 -12.40 -2.14 15.39
N GLN A 291 -13.50 -2.52 14.77
CA GLN A 291 -14.73 -2.93 15.45
C GLN A 291 -14.75 -4.45 15.68
N HIS A 292 -15.29 -4.91 16.79
CA HIS A 292 -15.50 -6.34 17.04
C HIS A 292 -16.42 -6.96 16.00
N ILE A 293 -17.48 -6.23 15.62
CA ILE A 293 -18.46 -6.63 14.61
C ILE A 293 -19.05 -5.36 13.95
N THR A 294 -19.52 -5.48 12.72
CA THR A 294 -20.31 -4.44 12.05
C THR A 294 -21.72 -4.36 12.64
N SER A 295 -22.34 -3.17 12.57
CA SER A 295 -23.72 -2.98 13.07
C SER A 295 -24.73 -3.87 12.35
N TYR A 296 -24.53 -4.09 11.06
CA TYR A 296 -25.41 -4.94 10.23
C TYR A 296 -24.59 -5.87 9.36
N THR A 297 -24.89 -7.15 9.46
CA THR A 297 -24.47 -8.18 8.50
C THR A 297 -25.72 -8.69 7.81
N THR A 298 -25.79 -8.53 6.50
CA THR A 298 -26.97 -8.89 5.71
C THR A 298 -26.59 -9.97 4.72
N PHE A 299 -27.36 -11.04 4.70
CA PHE A 299 -27.24 -12.14 3.74
C PHE A 299 -28.46 -12.10 2.83
N ILE A 300 -28.25 -12.02 1.52
CA ILE A 300 -29.29 -11.84 0.51
C ILE A 300 -29.19 -13.02 -0.45
N THR A 301 -30.24 -13.86 -0.46
CA THR A 301 -30.36 -15.02 -1.33
C THR A 301 -31.66 -14.87 -2.14
N GLY A 302 -31.55 -14.23 -3.31
CA GLY A 302 -32.71 -13.92 -4.14
C GLY A 302 -33.41 -12.59 -3.81
N PRO A 303 -34.48 -12.25 -4.54
CA PRO A 303 -35.23 -11.00 -4.38
C PRO A 303 -35.91 -10.92 -3.03
N ALA A 304 -36.11 -9.71 -2.50
CA ALA A 304 -36.69 -9.47 -1.18
C ALA A 304 -38.13 -9.94 -1.04
N THR A 305 -38.91 -9.90 -2.12
CA THR A 305 -40.27 -10.39 -2.23
C THR A 305 -40.50 -10.91 -3.65
N PRO A 306 -41.51 -11.80 -3.88
CA PRO A 306 -41.77 -12.41 -5.20
C PRO A 306 -42.11 -11.42 -6.32
N ASP A 307 -42.54 -10.22 -5.99
CA ASP A 307 -42.89 -9.15 -6.93
C ASP A 307 -41.70 -8.24 -7.28
N LYS A 308 -40.52 -8.45 -6.68
CA LYS A 308 -39.31 -7.70 -6.91
C LYS A 308 -38.32 -8.46 -7.76
N GLU A 309 -37.43 -7.70 -8.41
CA GLU A 309 -36.34 -8.28 -9.19
C GLU A 309 -35.00 -8.05 -8.49
N MET A 310 -34.15 -9.05 -8.53
CA MET A 310 -32.77 -8.95 -8.10
C MET A 310 -31.85 -9.33 -9.24
N HIS A 311 -30.96 -8.42 -9.61
CA HIS A 311 -29.93 -8.64 -10.62
C HIS A 311 -28.57 -8.63 -9.98
N ILE A 312 -27.73 -9.62 -10.30
CA ILE A 312 -26.33 -9.67 -9.88
C ILE A 312 -25.46 -9.43 -11.11
N VAL A 313 -24.80 -8.30 -11.13
CA VAL A 313 -23.86 -7.89 -12.19
C VAL A 313 -22.45 -8.27 -11.76
N LEU A 314 -21.94 -9.37 -12.33
CA LEU A 314 -20.58 -9.83 -12.11
C LEU A 314 -19.63 -9.09 -13.04
N VAL A 315 -18.70 -8.30 -12.48
CA VAL A 315 -17.85 -7.39 -13.23
C VAL A 315 -16.43 -7.97 -13.30
N ASP A 316 -15.94 -8.19 -14.52
CA ASP A 316 -14.55 -8.56 -14.75
C ASP A 316 -13.61 -7.35 -14.66
N ASN A 317 -13.70 -6.46 -15.60
CA ASN A 317 -12.92 -5.21 -15.67
C ASN A 317 -11.44 -5.41 -15.33
N GLY A 318 -10.78 -6.37 -16.00
CA GLY A 318 -9.34 -6.68 -15.82
C GLY A 318 -9.03 -7.74 -14.74
N ARG A 319 -10.03 -8.27 -14.02
CA ARG A 319 -9.81 -9.31 -13.00
C ARG A 319 -9.37 -10.64 -13.61
N SER A 320 -9.89 -11.02 -14.77
CA SER A 320 -9.44 -12.20 -15.50
C SER A 320 -7.99 -12.08 -15.98
N GLU A 321 -7.58 -10.87 -16.42
CA GLU A 321 -6.19 -10.57 -16.76
C GLU A 321 -5.28 -10.70 -15.53
N MET A 322 -5.71 -10.12 -14.40
CA MET A 322 -4.99 -10.22 -13.13
C MET A 322 -4.87 -11.68 -12.65
N ARG A 323 -5.93 -12.49 -12.80
CA ARG A 323 -5.92 -13.93 -12.47
C ARG A 323 -4.96 -14.73 -13.33
N ALA A 324 -4.87 -14.41 -14.63
CA ALA A 324 -3.97 -15.07 -15.56
C ALA A 324 -2.49 -14.73 -15.32
N ASP A 325 -2.21 -13.62 -14.64
CA ASP A 325 -0.86 -13.18 -14.34
C ASP A 325 -0.33 -13.88 -13.07
N PRO A 326 0.78 -14.63 -13.17
CA PRO A 326 1.31 -15.40 -12.04
C PRO A 326 1.73 -14.55 -10.84
N HIS A 327 2.08 -13.27 -11.05
CA HIS A 327 2.46 -12.36 -9.98
C HIS A 327 1.25 -11.65 -9.37
N PHE A 328 0.31 -11.18 -10.20
CA PHE A 328 -0.78 -10.30 -9.74
C PHE A 328 -2.04 -11.04 -9.31
N LYS A 329 -2.17 -12.35 -9.58
CA LYS A 329 -3.32 -13.15 -9.12
C LYS A 329 -3.56 -13.05 -7.61
N GLU A 330 -2.50 -12.88 -6.83
CA GLU A 330 -2.57 -12.75 -5.37
C GLU A 330 -3.31 -11.48 -4.91
N ALA A 331 -3.36 -10.43 -5.75
CA ALA A 331 -4.12 -9.22 -5.45
C ALA A 331 -5.63 -9.45 -5.40
N LEU A 332 -6.14 -10.49 -6.07
CA LEU A 332 -7.56 -10.89 -6.06
C LEU A 332 -8.03 -11.41 -4.70
N ARG A 333 -7.13 -11.78 -3.77
CA ARG A 333 -7.49 -12.10 -2.38
C ARG A 333 -8.10 -10.90 -1.64
N CYS A 334 -7.92 -9.67 -2.15
CA CYS A 334 -8.24 -8.44 -1.43
C CYS A 334 -9.72 -8.33 -1.03
N ILE A 335 -9.99 -8.20 0.27
CA ILE A 335 -11.33 -8.00 0.83
C ILE A 335 -11.74 -6.53 0.97
N ARG A 336 -10.92 -5.60 0.48
CA ARG A 336 -11.16 -4.14 0.47
C ARG A 336 -11.33 -3.51 1.87
N CYS A 337 -10.58 -3.98 2.86
CA CYS A 337 -10.64 -3.49 4.25
C CYS A 337 -9.89 -2.17 4.49
N ALA A 338 -9.12 -1.67 3.53
CA ALA A 338 -8.29 -0.46 3.64
C ALA A 338 -7.18 -0.48 4.73
N ALA A 339 -6.91 -1.60 5.41
CA ALA A 339 -5.85 -1.66 6.42
C ALA A 339 -4.48 -1.25 5.87
N CYS A 340 -4.19 -1.59 4.62
CA CYS A 340 -2.96 -1.20 3.94
C CYS A 340 -2.85 0.31 3.66
N ALA A 341 -3.97 1.03 3.49
CA ALA A 341 -4.00 2.48 3.42
C ALA A 341 -3.78 3.10 4.82
N ASN A 342 -4.48 2.57 5.84
CA ASN A 342 -4.39 3.06 7.20
C ASN A 342 -2.97 3.01 7.80
N ILE A 343 -2.20 1.98 7.46
CA ILE A 343 -0.82 1.82 7.94
C ILE A 343 0.21 2.53 7.05
N CYS A 344 -0.12 2.89 5.82
CA CYS A 344 0.82 3.40 4.83
C CYS A 344 1.31 4.80 5.17
N PRO A 345 2.63 5.01 5.37
CA PRO A 345 3.16 6.33 5.70
C PRO A 345 2.94 7.34 4.58
N SER A 346 3.00 6.93 3.32
CA SER A 346 2.72 7.82 2.19
C SER A 346 1.25 8.22 2.15
N TYR A 347 0.32 7.29 2.37
CA TYR A 347 -1.11 7.61 2.44
C TYR A 347 -1.41 8.62 3.58
N GLN A 348 -0.75 8.47 4.73
CA GLN A 348 -0.91 9.39 5.86
C GLN A 348 -0.42 10.81 5.55
N GLN A 349 0.42 11.00 4.55
CA GLN A 349 0.92 12.31 4.11
C GLN A 349 0.12 12.94 2.98
N VAL A 350 -0.44 12.12 2.07
CA VAL A 350 -1.05 12.65 0.84
C VAL A 350 -2.54 12.30 0.68
N GLY A 351 -3.10 11.52 1.62
CA GLY A 351 -4.49 11.07 1.51
C GLY A 351 -4.78 10.22 0.28
N GLY A 352 -6.06 9.96 0.00
CA GLY A 352 -6.47 9.10 -1.09
C GLY A 352 -6.52 9.75 -2.46
N HIS A 353 -6.80 11.06 -2.54
CA HIS A 353 -6.96 11.77 -3.82
C HIS A 353 -5.69 11.74 -4.66
N ALA A 354 -4.51 11.81 -4.04
CA ALA A 354 -3.23 11.69 -4.73
C ALA A 354 -3.06 10.35 -5.49
N PHE A 355 -3.77 9.28 -5.07
CA PHE A 355 -3.77 7.99 -5.79
C PHE A 355 -4.62 8.00 -7.07
N GLY A 356 -5.50 8.98 -7.25
CA GLY A 356 -6.23 9.26 -8.48
C GLY A 356 -7.53 8.50 -8.68
N TYR A 357 -7.68 7.29 -8.17
CA TYR A 357 -8.86 6.43 -8.33
C TYR A 357 -9.38 5.94 -6.98
N ILE A 358 -10.55 5.28 -7.01
CA ILE A 358 -11.25 4.87 -5.79
C ILE A 358 -10.42 3.91 -4.91
N TYR A 359 -9.61 3.06 -5.51
CA TYR A 359 -8.71 2.20 -4.77
C TYR A 359 -7.46 2.98 -4.40
N SER A 360 -7.34 3.33 -3.13
CA SER A 360 -6.20 4.08 -2.58
C SER A 360 -5.33 3.21 -1.67
N GLY A 361 -4.15 3.72 -1.31
CA GLY A 361 -3.17 2.97 -0.53
C GLY A 361 -2.48 1.87 -1.34
N ALA A 362 -1.80 0.94 -0.66
CA ALA A 362 -0.96 -0.05 -1.32
C ALA A 362 -1.71 -0.94 -2.33
N ILE A 363 -2.94 -1.36 -2.02
CA ILE A 363 -3.72 -2.18 -2.95
C ILE A 363 -4.14 -1.38 -4.20
N GLY A 364 -4.40 -0.09 -4.06
CA GLY A 364 -4.72 0.77 -5.20
C GLY A 364 -3.60 0.82 -6.22
N LEU A 365 -2.35 0.93 -5.77
CA LEU A 365 -1.17 0.89 -6.64
C LEU A 365 -0.98 -0.43 -7.40
N VAL A 366 -1.70 -1.47 -7.02
CA VAL A 366 -1.61 -2.79 -7.66
C VAL A 366 -2.76 -3.02 -8.61
N VAL A 367 -4.00 -2.68 -8.22
CA VAL A 367 -5.19 -3.04 -9.01
C VAL A 367 -5.61 -1.97 -10.02
N THR A 368 -5.29 -0.70 -9.77
CA THR A 368 -5.62 0.41 -10.68
C THR A 368 -5.11 0.20 -12.11
N PRO A 369 -3.88 -0.28 -12.34
CA PRO A 369 -3.40 -0.58 -13.69
C PRO A 369 -4.27 -1.54 -14.49
N PHE A 370 -4.91 -2.49 -13.83
CA PHE A 370 -5.79 -3.48 -14.47
C PHE A 370 -7.18 -2.94 -14.75
N HIS A 371 -7.68 -2.05 -13.89
CA HIS A 371 -9.02 -1.48 -14.02
C HIS A 371 -9.06 -0.26 -14.95
N HIS A 372 -8.00 0.55 -14.98
CA HIS A 372 -7.94 1.86 -15.65
C HIS A 372 -6.73 2.03 -16.58
N GLY A 373 -5.91 0.98 -16.76
CA GLY A 373 -4.71 1.01 -17.59
C GLY A 373 -3.46 1.48 -16.82
N LEU A 374 -2.29 1.14 -17.37
CA LEU A 374 -1.00 1.37 -16.73
C LEU A 374 -0.68 2.87 -16.55
N ASP A 375 -1.20 3.73 -17.42
CA ASP A 375 -1.00 5.17 -17.36
C ASP A 375 -1.60 5.80 -16.11
N ALA A 376 -2.71 5.26 -15.64
CA ALA A 376 -3.39 5.70 -14.44
C ALA A 376 -2.51 5.63 -13.18
N ASP A 377 -1.60 4.64 -13.12
CA ASP A 377 -0.71 4.43 -11.96
C ASP A 377 0.75 4.86 -12.21
N ALA A 378 1.05 5.41 -13.37
CA ALA A 378 2.42 5.77 -13.74
C ALA A 378 3.09 6.79 -12.78
N GLY A 379 2.32 7.71 -12.22
CA GLY A 379 2.74 8.62 -11.16
C GLY A 379 2.56 8.01 -9.75
N PRO A 380 1.32 7.60 -9.38
CA PRO A 380 0.99 7.13 -8.03
C PRO A 380 1.87 5.99 -7.49
N GLN A 381 2.31 5.04 -8.33
CA GLN A 381 3.22 3.97 -7.87
C GLN A 381 4.52 4.49 -7.22
N SER A 382 4.92 5.72 -7.52
CA SER A 382 6.09 6.37 -6.91
C SER A 382 5.89 6.72 -5.43
N LEU A 383 4.65 6.77 -4.95
CA LEU A 383 4.32 7.00 -3.53
C LEU A 383 4.79 5.86 -2.62
N CYS A 384 4.96 4.65 -3.15
CA CYS A 384 5.45 3.53 -2.36
C CYS A 384 6.93 3.69 -2.01
N VAL A 385 7.24 3.69 -0.71
CA VAL A 385 8.60 3.77 -0.16
C VAL A 385 9.17 2.40 0.24
N SER A 386 8.50 1.30 -0.11
CA SER A 386 8.91 -0.09 0.17
C SER A 386 9.20 -0.35 1.66
N CYS A 387 8.34 0.17 2.55
CA CYS A 387 8.48 -0.01 3.99
C CYS A 387 7.90 -1.33 4.51
N ASN A 388 7.19 -2.09 3.71
CA ASN A 388 6.53 -3.37 3.95
C ASN A 388 5.42 -3.39 5.02
N ALA A 389 5.08 -2.26 5.65
CA ALA A 389 4.05 -2.21 6.69
C ALA A 389 2.66 -2.70 6.21
N CYS A 390 2.32 -2.50 4.95
CA CYS A 390 1.02 -2.92 4.39
C CYS A 390 0.85 -4.45 4.36
N GLU A 391 1.93 -5.20 4.23
CA GLU A 391 1.91 -6.66 4.25
C GLU A 391 1.64 -7.21 5.64
N THR A 392 2.23 -6.59 6.69
CA THR A 392 2.07 -7.04 8.08
C THR A 392 0.63 -6.95 8.59
N VAL A 393 -0.15 -6.02 8.05
CA VAL A 393 -1.56 -5.80 8.45
C VAL A 393 -2.57 -6.42 7.49
N CYS A 394 -2.13 -6.98 6.36
CA CYS A 394 -3.03 -7.55 5.37
C CYS A 394 -3.72 -8.82 5.90
N PRO A 395 -5.07 -8.86 6.00
CA PRO A 395 -5.78 -10.01 6.55
C PRO A 395 -5.89 -11.20 5.58
N VAL A 396 -5.29 -11.10 4.40
CA VAL A 396 -5.27 -12.14 3.36
C VAL A 396 -3.88 -12.32 2.72
N GLU A 397 -2.84 -11.89 3.42
CA GLU A 397 -1.43 -12.12 3.09
C GLU A 397 -1.02 -11.75 1.66
N ILE A 398 -1.49 -10.62 1.17
CA ILE A 398 -1.05 -10.13 -0.14
C ILE A 398 0.34 -9.50 0.02
N PRO A 399 1.35 -9.92 -0.77
CA PRO A 399 2.70 -9.34 -0.75
C PRO A 399 2.73 -7.97 -1.48
N LEU A 400 1.95 -7.03 -0.97
CA LEU A 400 1.70 -5.73 -1.61
C LEU A 400 2.96 -4.96 -2.01
N PRO A 401 4.03 -4.88 -1.17
CA PRO A 401 5.23 -4.15 -1.54
C PRO A 401 5.87 -4.72 -2.80
N ASN A 402 5.85 -6.03 -2.91
CA ASN A 402 6.42 -6.75 -4.03
C ASN A 402 5.63 -6.50 -5.32
N LEU A 403 4.30 -6.60 -5.25
CA LEU A 403 3.42 -6.34 -6.39
C LEU A 403 3.54 -4.89 -6.89
N ILE A 404 3.71 -3.93 -5.97
CA ILE A 404 3.95 -2.52 -6.35
C ILE A 404 5.29 -2.35 -7.08
N LEU A 405 6.34 -3.08 -6.68
CA LEU A 405 7.61 -3.07 -7.41
C LEU A 405 7.46 -3.68 -8.81
N ASP A 406 6.60 -4.69 -8.98
CA ASP A 406 6.31 -5.26 -10.30
C ASP A 406 5.53 -4.28 -11.18
N VAL A 407 4.51 -3.57 -10.64
CA VAL A 407 3.85 -2.47 -11.36
C VAL A 407 4.88 -1.40 -11.77
N ARG A 408 5.78 -1.01 -10.85
CA ARG A 408 6.84 -0.03 -11.13
C ARG A 408 7.76 -0.49 -12.24
N SER A 409 8.12 -1.77 -12.27
CA SER A 409 8.91 -2.35 -13.36
C SER A 409 8.18 -2.28 -14.70
N ARG A 410 6.88 -2.60 -14.73
CA ARG A 410 6.04 -2.47 -15.96
C ARG A 410 5.94 -1.02 -16.44
N VAL A 411 5.79 -0.06 -15.53
CA VAL A 411 5.80 1.37 -15.88
C VAL A 411 7.14 1.78 -16.49
N VAL A 412 8.25 1.31 -15.92
CA VAL A 412 9.60 1.59 -16.44
C VAL A 412 9.85 0.90 -17.79
N GLU A 413 9.36 -0.30 -17.98
CA GLU A 413 9.43 -1.00 -19.28
C GLU A 413 8.64 -0.26 -20.37
N ALA A 414 7.45 0.25 -20.04
CA ALA A 414 6.59 0.96 -20.98
C ALA A 414 7.07 2.40 -21.27
N LYS A 415 7.46 3.16 -20.25
CA LYS A 415 7.77 4.59 -20.35
C LYS A 415 9.27 4.91 -20.30
N GLY A 416 10.08 3.96 -19.86
CA GLY A 416 11.50 4.13 -19.63
C GLY A 416 11.82 4.86 -18.31
N LEU A 417 13.09 4.83 -17.94
CA LEU A 417 13.64 5.60 -16.82
C LEU A 417 14.12 6.97 -17.29
N PRO A 418 14.08 7.99 -16.42
CA PRO A 418 14.82 9.24 -16.65
C PRO A 418 16.29 8.97 -16.96
N TRP A 419 16.82 9.66 -17.97
CA TRP A 419 18.17 9.38 -18.47
C TRP A 419 19.26 9.44 -17.38
N LEU A 420 19.11 10.35 -16.42
CA LEU A 420 20.05 10.49 -15.29
C LEU A 420 20.06 9.24 -14.41
N LYS A 421 18.89 8.66 -14.11
CA LYS A 421 18.80 7.40 -13.35
C LYS A 421 19.44 6.24 -14.11
N LYS A 422 19.23 6.15 -15.44
CA LYS A 422 19.88 5.13 -16.29
C LYS A 422 21.40 5.21 -16.19
N VAL A 423 21.96 6.42 -16.29
CA VAL A 423 23.41 6.64 -16.19
C VAL A 423 23.94 6.26 -14.81
N ILE A 424 23.26 6.68 -13.74
CA ILE A 424 23.63 6.34 -12.36
C ILE A 424 23.63 4.83 -12.14
N PHE A 425 22.58 4.11 -12.54
CA PHE A 425 22.50 2.67 -12.33
C PHE A 425 23.49 1.89 -13.20
N ALA A 426 23.70 2.30 -14.45
CA ALA A 426 24.74 1.73 -15.30
C ALA A 426 26.16 1.92 -14.73
N MET A 427 26.40 3.04 -14.07
CA MET A 427 27.66 3.32 -13.36
C MET A 427 27.76 2.45 -12.10
N MET A 428 26.71 2.37 -11.29
CA MET A 428 26.67 1.55 -10.07
C MET A 428 26.82 0.05 -10.35
N ALA A 429 26.31 -0.43 -11.48
CA ALA A 429 26.48 -1.81 -11.93
C ALA A 429 27.95 -2.15 -12.34
N ARG A 430 28.84 -1.15 -12.43
CA ARG A 430 30.25 -1.31 -12.75
C ARG A 430 31.12 -0.85 -11.57
N PRO A 431 31.55 -1.74 -10.64
CA PRO A 431 32.19 -1.37 -9.39
C PRO A 431 33.39 -0.41 -9.54
N ARG A 432 34.25 -0.65 -10.54
CA ARG A 432 35.45 0.20 -10.79
C ARG A 432 35.05 1.62 -11.21
N LEU A 433 34.02 1.72 -12.07
CA LEU A 433 33.54 3.02 -12.55
C LEU A 433 32.84 3.77 -11.41
N PHE A 434 32.04 3.08 -10.62
CA PHE A 434 31.40 3.64 -9.44
C PHE A 434 32.41 4.15 -8.41
N ASP A 435 33.48 3.37 -8.13
CA ASP A 435 34.55 3.77 -7.23
C ASP A 435 35.25 5.07 -7.72
N SER A 436 35.56 5.13 -9.00
CA SER A 436 36.22 6.32 -9.59
C SER A 436 35.32 7.54 -9.53
N ALA A 437 34.04 7.38 -9.84
CA ALA A 437 33.05 8.45 -9.77
C ALA A 437 32.86 8.97 -8.33
N VAL A 438 32.72 8.08 -7.34
CA VAL A 438 32.56 8.49 -5.93
C VAL A 438 33.82 9.22 -5.44
N ARG A 439 35.02 8.77 -5.79
CA ARG A 439 36.27 9.47 -5.47
C ARG A 439 36.32 10.86 -6.10
N PHE A 440 35.93 11.00 -7.37
CA PHE A 440 35.83 12.29 -8.03
C PHE A 440 34.84 13.22 -7.31
N PHE A 441 33.61 12.72 -7.03
CA PHE A 441 32.57 13.49 -6.35
C PHE A 441 32.96 13.84 -4.90
N SER A 442 33.72 12.98 -4.20
CA SER A 442 34.19 13.28 -2.85
C SER A 442 35.12 14.50 -2.80
N ILE A 443 35.84 14.77 -3.89
CA ILE A 443 36.68 15.95 -4.04
C ILE A 443 35.84 17.13 -4.54
N ALA A 444 35.04 16.93 -5.58
CA ALA A 444 34.23 17.97 -6.21
C ALA A 444 33.20 18.62 -5.27
N GLN A 445 32.76 17.91 -4.24
CA GLN A 445 31.79 18.40 -3.24
C GLN A 445 32.42 19.33 -2.17
N ILE A 446 33.76 19.40 -2.03
CA ILE A 446 34.44 20.15 -0.96
C ILE A 446 33.96 21.60 -0.86
N PRO A 447 33.79 22.34 -1.96
CA PRO A 447 33.32 23.73 -1.89
C PRO A 447 31.90 23.86 -1.33
N VAL A 448 31.05 22.83 -1.55
CA VAL A 448 29.63 22.83 -1.16
C VAL A 448 29.45 22.33 0.25
N THR A 449 30.29 21.40 0.71
CA THR A 449 30.24 20.83 2.07
C THR A 449 31.02 21.69 3.08
N ARG A 450 31.96 22.53 2.62
CA ARG A 450 32.88 23.28 3.49
C ARG A 450 33.56 22.41 4.56
N GLY A 451 33.92 21.19 4.20
CA GLY A 451 34.51 20.20 5.12
C GLY A 451 33.53 19.51 6.08
N GLY A 452 32.25 19.79 5.96
CA GLY A 452 31.18 19.11 6.76
C GLY A 452 30.74 17.78 6.17
N LYS A 453 30.04 16.98 7.00
CA LYS A 453 29.49 15.68 6.61
C LYS A 453 28.22 15.76 5.74
N PHE A 454 27.66 16.97 5.56
CA PHE A 454 26.41 17.18 4.84
C PHE A 454 26.51 18.34 3.86
N ILE A 455 25.86 18.17 2.71
CA ILE A 455 25.60 19.22 1.72
C ILE A 455 24.38 20.00 2.20
N ARG A 456 24.54 21.29 2.49
CA ARG A 456 23.45 22.16 2.99
C ARG A 456 22.82 22.97 1.85
N PRO A 457 21.49 23.23 1.90
CA PRO A 457 20.76 23.96 0.85
C PRO A 457 21.38 25.32 0.50
N ARG A 458 21.78 26.06 1.53
CA ARG A 458 22.36 27.40 1.40
C ARG A 458 23.63 27.45 0.53
N ASN A 459 24.33 26.32 0.40
CA ASN A 459 25.58 26.26 -0.37
C ASN A 459 25.34 25.85 -1.84
N LEU A 460 24.15 25.36 -2.17
CA LEU A 460 23.79 24.89 -3.52
C LEU A 460 23.04 25.93 -4.34
N SER A 461 22.45 26.97 -3.71
CA SER A 461 21.66 27.99 -4.42
C SER A 461 22.48 28.75 -5.48
N MET A 462 23.80 28.78 -5.34
CA MET A 462 24.71 29.40 -6.30
C MET A 462 24.88 28.56 -7.58
N PHE A 463 24.49 27.29 -7.55
CA PHE A 463 24.65 26.32 -8.65
C PHE A 463 23.33 25.90 -9.30
N ASP A 464 22.19 26.47 -8.88
CA ASP A 464 20.84 26.11 -9.38
C ASP A 464 20.70 26.22 -10.90
N LYS A 465 21.49 27.09 -11.53
CA LYS A 465 21.46 27.35 -12.98
C LYS A 465 22.35 26.42 -13.80
N LEU A 466 23.11 25.53 -13.16
CA LEU A 466 23.98 24.60 -13.90
C LEU A 466 23.20 23.38 -14.39
N PRO A 467 23.33 22.99 -15.67
CA PRO A 467 22.67 21.79 -16.21
C PRO A 467 23.03 20.55 -15.39
N GLY A 468 22.02 19.81 -14.96
CA GLY A 468 22.15 18.57 -14.15
C GLY A 468 22.30 18.80 -12.63
N VAL A 469 22.52 20.01 -12.15
CA VAL A 469 22.61 20.32 -10.70
C VAL A 469 21.24 20.70 -10.13
N GLY A 470 20.34 21.24 -10.93
CA GLY A 470 19.02 21.68 -10.50
C GLY A 470 18.22 20.63 -9.72
N PRO A 471 18.12 19.37 -10.17
CA PRO A 471 17.42 18.31 -9.42
C PRO A 471 18.05 18.01 -8.05
N ILE A 472 19.39 18.04 -7.95
CA ILE A 472 20.14 17.84 -6.69
C ILE A 472 19.96 19.05 -5.77
N ALA A 473 20.00 20.26 -6.32
CA ALA A 473 19.77 21.48 -5.58
C ALA A 473 18.33 21.53 -5.01
N ASN A 474 17.32 21.14 -5.79
CA ASN A 474 15.94 21.04 -5.34
C ASN A 474 15.79 20.01 -4.22
N LEU A 475 16.37 18.83 -4.36
CA LEU A 475 16.37 17.81 -3.31
C LEU A 475 17.03 18.31 -2.02
N ALA A 476 18.13 19.07 -2.13
CA ALA A 476 18.84 19.64 -1.00
C ALA A 476 18.13 20.84 -0.34
N ARG A 477 17.14 21.48 -0.98
CA ARG A 477 16.35 22.57 -0.37
C ARG A 477 15.57 22.12 0.86
N TRP A 478 15.11 20.88 0.85
CA TRP A 478 14.22 20.34 1.89
C TRP A 478 14.91 19.38 2.86
N ARG A 479 16.15 18.94 2.54
CA ARG A 479 16.87 17.98 3.38
C ARG A 479 18.38 18.14 3.24
N SER A 480 19.13 17.83 4.31
CA SER A 480 20.59 17.75 4.26
C SER A 480 21.00 16.44 3.59
N LEU A 481 21.71 16.52 2.47
CA LEU A 481 22.24 15.36 1.77
C LEU A 481 23.59 14.96 2.38
N PRO A 482 23.85 13.65 2.64
CA PRO A 482 25.12 13.20 3.16
C PRO A 482 26.22 13.40 2.09
N ALA A 483 27.38 13.80 2.55
CA ALA A 483 28.56 13.97 1.70
C ALA A 483 29.27 12.63 1.52
N PHE A 484 29.90 12.42 0.36
CA PHE A 484 30.76 11.25 0.17
C PHE A 484 32.00 11.34 1.05
N ALA A 485 32.32 10.26 1.73
CA ALA A 485 33.52 10.17 2.55
C ALA A 485 34.79 10.26 1.67
N SER A 486 35.78 10.99 2.12
CA SER A 486 37.08 11.11 1.43
C SER A 486 37.83 9.76 1.36
N LYS A 487 37.66 8.93 2.37
CA LYS A 487 38.14 7.53 2.43
C LYS A 487 36.98 6.62 2.74
N PRO A 488 36.61 5.69 1.83
CA PRO A 488 35.59 4.68 2.09
C PRO A 488 36.03 3.72 3.22
N LEU A 489 35.08 3.04 3.87
CA LEU A 489 35.34 2.12 4.97
C LEU A 489 36.39 1.06 4.61
N ARG A 490 36.29 0.47 3.43
CA ARG A 490 37.22 -0.54 2.92
C ARG A 490 38.68 -0.08 2.88
N ASP A 491 38.93 1.21 2.62
CA ASP A 491 40.28 1.77 2.60
C ASP A 491 40.77 2.14 4.01
N ARG A 492 39.86 2.44 4.93
CA ARG A 492 40.15 2.70 6.36
C ARG A 492 40.53 1.43 7.09
N VAL A 493 39.75 0.36 6.90
CA VAL A 493 40.02 -0.94 7.51
C VAL A 493 41.39 -1.51 7.05
N LYS A 494 41.75 -1.36 5.80
CA LYS A 494 43.07 -1.76 5.28
C LYS A 494 44.24 -1.01 5.91
N THR A 495 44.03 0.26 6.26
CA THR A 495 45.11 1.12 6.80
C THR A 495 45.25 1.06 8.30
N SER A 496 44.21 0.61 9.02
CA SER A 496 44.17 0.61 10.49
C SER A 496 44.91 -0.58 11.14
N GLY A 497 45.38 -1.55 10.34
CA GLY A 497 46.06 -2.73 10.88
C GLY A 497 45.23 -3.42 11.95
N SER A 498 43.93 -3.60 11.66
CA SER A 498 42.95 -4.07 12.64
C SER A 498 43.47 -5.24 13.47
N ALA A 499 43.30 -5.17 14.77
CA ALA A 499 43.66 -6.26 15.71
C ALA A 499 43.00 -7.59 15.32
N ALA A 500 41.90 -7.58 14.59
CA ALA A 500 41.22 -8.77 14.05
C ALA A 500 42.07 -9.58 13.06
N ASN A 501 42.96 -8.93 12.30
CA ASN A 501 43.92 -9.64 11.45
C ASN A 501 45.08 -10.31 12.25
N GLN A 502 45.17 -10.03 13.55
CA GLN A 502 46.18 -10.60 14.46
C GLN A 502 45.64 -11.77 15.28
N LEU A 503 44.34 -12.02 15.30
CA LEU A 503 43.80 -13.21 15.95
C LEU A 503 44.14 -14.45 15.11
N ASP A 504 44.89 -15.36 15.73
CA ASP A 504 45.25 -16.65 15.13
C ASP A 504 43.96 -17.36 14.67
N PRO A 505 43.85 -17.81 13.40
CA PRO A 505 42.66 -18.48 12.90
C PRO A 505 42.15 -19.64 13.75
N GLY A 506 43.02 -20.25 14.57
CA GLY A 506 42.70 -21.33 15.48
C GLY A 506 42.17 -20.89 16.88
N LYS A 507 42.16 -19.59 17.19
CA LYS A 507 41.68 -19.03 18.46
C LYS A 507 40.43 -18.17 18.38
N ALA A 508 40.03 -17.78 17.19
CA ALA A 508 38.78 -17.03 16.97
C ALA A 508 37.58 -18.00 16.98
N GLY A 509 36.68 -17.80 17.92
CA GLY A 509 35.50 -18.67 18.06
C GLY A 509 34.45 -18.50 16.96
N ILE A 510 34.32 -17.31 16.35
CA ILE A 510 33.36 -16.98 15.29
C ILE A 510 34.05 -16.06 14.30
N THR A 511 33.89 -16.31 13.02
CA THR A 511 34.39 -15.44 11.94
C THR A 511 33.20 -14.87 11.15
N VAL A 512 33.18 -13.56 10.92
CA VAL A 512 32.15 -12.90 10.10
C VAL A 512 32.74 -12.22 8.87
N CYS A 513 31.99 -12.24 7.78
CA CYS A 513 32.19 -11.41 6.63
C CYS A 513 31.32 -10.15 6.79
N TYR A 514 31.90 -8.99 7.02
CA TYR A 514 31.16 -7.75 7.23
C TYR A 514 30.77 -7.14 5.87
N PHE A 515 29.47 -7.04 5.61
CA PHE A 515 28.90 -6.40 4.42
C PHE A 515 28.47 -4.97 4.76
N ALA A 516 29.24 -3.99 4.32
CA ALA A 516 28.99 -2.57 4.62
C ALA A 516 27.82 -1.96 3.80
N GLY A 517 27.65 -2.41 2.57
CA GLY A 517 26.77 -1.76 1.63
C GLY A 517 27.27 -0.35 1.21
N CYS A 518 26.68 0.20 0.16
CA CYS A 518 27.15 1.47 -0.40
C CYS A 518 27.00 2.67 0.54
N MET A 519 26.02 2.67 1.44
CA MET A 519 25.76 3.76 2.38
C MET A 519 26.86 3.85 3.44
N ILE A 520 27.14 2.74 4.14
CA ILE A 520 28.16 2.70 5.19
C ILE A 520 29.55 2.82 4.59
N ASP A 521 29.83 2.08 3.51
CA ASP A 521 31.16 2.15 2.92
C ASP A 521 31.55 3.57 2.44
N ARG A 522 30.58 4.33 1.87
CA ARG A 522 30.90 5.55 1.12
C ARG A 522 30.39 6.85 1.73
N LEU A 523 29.39 6.81 2.59
CA LEU A 523 28.80 8.01 3.18
C LEU A 523 29.02 8.07 4.70
N PHE A 524 28.94 6.93 5.39
CA PHE A 524 29.01 6.85 6.85
C PHE A 524 30.03 5.82 7.33
N PRO A 525 31.31 5.87 6.89
CA PRO A 525 32.30 4.85 7.22
C PRO A 525 32.57 4.72 8.73
N GLU A 526 32.35 5.78 9.50
CA GLU A 526 32.50 5.78 10.96
C GLU A 526 31.52 4.80 11.65
N MET A 527 30.32 4.63 11.08
CA MET A 527 29.35 3.62 11.60
C MET A 527 29.89 2.20 11.39
N GLY A 528 30.46 1.94 10.21
CA GLY A 528 31.10 0.65 9.93
C GLY A 528 32.31 0.37 10.83
N GLU A 529 33.17 1.36 11.05
CA GLU A 529 34.29 1.25 11.98
C GLU A 529 33.82 0.94 13.42
N ALA A 530 32.73 1.59 13.86
CA ALA A 530 32.16 1.34 15.18
C ALA A 530 31.60 -0.09 15.30
N ALA A 531 30.84 -0.55 14.29
CA ALA A 531 30.32 -1.93 14.27
C ALA A 531 31.45 -2.96 14.29
N ILE A 532 32.48 -2.78 13.48
CA ILE A 532 33.65 -3.67 13.47
C ILE A 532 34.33 -3.70 14.83
N ARG A 533 34.57 -2.54 15.47
CA ARG A 533 35.17 -2.48 16.82
C ARG A 533 34.36 -3.24 17.88
N VAL A 534 33.02 -3.16 17.82
CA VAL A 534 32.16 -3.91 18.75
C VAL A 534 32.30 -5.41 18.52
N LEU A 535 32.27 -5.89 17.30
CA LEU A 535 32.45 -7.30 16.97
C LEU A 535 33.80 -7.83 17.42
N GLU A 536 34.88 -7.07 17.11
CA GLU A 536 36.26 -7.43 17.52
C GLU A 536 36.42 -7.47 19.05
N ALA A 537 35.82 -6.52 19.76
CA ALA A 537 35.84 -6.48 21.22
C ALA A 537 35.08 -7.65 21.86
N CYS A 538 34.10 -8.23 21.14
CA CYS A 538 33.44 -9.49 21.53
C CYS A 538 34.24 -10.75 21.13
N GLY A 539 35.45 -10.63 20.59
CA GLY A 539 36.28 -11.73 20.14
C GLY A 539 35.86 -12.37 18.82
N VAL A 540 35.10 -11.63 17.99
CA VAL A 540 34.71 -12.05 16.66
C VAL A 540 35.80 -11.63 15.67
N ARG A 541 36.23 -12.54 14.80
CA ARG A 541 37.12 -12.22 13.70
C ARG A 541 36.30 -11.61 12.56
N VAL A 542 36.61 -10.37 12.20
CA VAL A 542 35.90 -9.65 11.13
C VAL A 542 36.73 -9.66 9.85
N THR A 543 36.14 -10.14 8.76
CA THR A 543 36.72 -10.09 7.42
C THR A 543 35.89 -9.14 6.55
N PHE A 544 36.48 -8.60 5.50
CA PHE A 544 35.85 -7.60 4.65
C PHE A 544 35.99 -7.98 3.17
N PRO A 545 34.91 -7.97 2.38
CA PRO A 545 34.97 -8.27 0.95
C PRO A 545 35.82 -7.24 0.20
N GLN A 546 36.81 -7.70 -0.57
CA GLN A 546 37.73 -6.80 -1.25
C GLN A 546 37.12 -5.93 -2.36
N LYS A 547 36.01 -6.40 -2.96
CA LYS A 547 35.36 -5.78 -4.14
C LYS A 547 33.86 -5.63 -3.89
N GLU A 548 33.50 -5.07 -2.73
CA GLU A 548 32.10 -4.88 -2.41
C GLU A 548 31.40 -3.96 -3.39
N ASN A 549 30.21 -4.37 -3.82
CA ASN A 549 29.35 -3.63 -4.73
C ASN A 549 28.04 -3.25 -4.02
N CYS A 550 27.21 -2.42 -4.68
CA CYS A 550 25.86 -2.12 -4.21
C CYS A 550 24.98 -3.39 -4.31
N CYS A 551 24.12 -3.62 -3.31
CA CYS A 551 23.14 -4.72 -3.34
C CYS A 551 22.11 -4.60 -4.48
N GLY A 552 21.93 -3.43 -5.07
CA GLY A 552 20.99 -3.22 -6.18
C GLY A 552 19.59 -2.75 -5.78
N LEU A 553 19.29 -2.65 -4.49
CA LEU A 553 17.96 -2.22 -4.00
C LEU A 553 17.50 -0.89 -4.60
N ILE A 554 18.40 0.07 -4.77
CA ILE A 554 18.05 1.38 -5.35
C ILE A 554 17.56 1.27 -6.80
N ALA A 555 18.12 0.34 -7.58
CA ALA A 555 17.65 0.04 -8.93
C ALA A 555 16.30 -0.68 -8.89
N LEU A 556 16.15 -1.68 -8.02
CA LEU A 556 14.90 -2.42 -7.81
C LEU A 556 13.76 -1.46 -7.43
N ASN A 557 13.98 -0.62 -6.42
CA ASN A 557 13.02 0.39 -5.97
C ASN A 557 12.71 1.48 -7.02
N SER A 558 13.51 1.58 -8.06
CA SER A 558 13.25 2.49 -9.19
C SER A 558 12.63 1.78 -10.40
N GLY A 559 12.31 0.49 -10.29
CA GLY A 559 11.76 -0.33 -11.38
C GLY A 559 12.81 -0.82 -12.40
N ASP A 560 14.11 -0.57 -12.16
CA ASP A 560 15.19 -1.04 -13.03
C ASP A 560 15.66 -2.45 -12.63
N ARG A 561 14.82 -3.42 -12.94
CA ARG A 561 15.05 -4.83 -12.62
C ARG A 561 16.32 -5.37 -13.30
N ALA A 562 16.61 -4.91 -14.51
CA ALA A 562 17.76 -5.39 -15.28
C ALA A 562 19.11 -5.04 -14.61
N HIS A 563 19.28 -3.79 -14.17
CA HIS A 563 20.50 -3.41 -13.43
C HIS A 563 20.56 -4.06 -12.05
N CYS A 564 19.39 -4.23 -11.36
CA CYS A 564 19.34 -4.93 -10.09
C CYS A 564 19.84 -6.37 -10.23
N VAL A 565 19.37 -7.14 -11.23
CA VAL A 565 19.83 -8.52 -11.52
C VAL A 565 21.34 -8.58 -11.73
N GLY A 566 21.89 -7.64 -12.49
CA GLY A 566 23.33 -7.55 -12.71
C GLY A 566 24.13 -7.36 -11.41
N MET A 567 23.67 -6.44 -10.57
CA MET A 567 24.28 -6.16 -9.26
C MET A 567 24.11 -7.33 -8.29
N ALA A 568 22.93 -7.95 -8.26
CA ALA A 568 22.64 -9.11 -7.41
C ALA A 568 23.57 -10.30 -7.71
N ARG A 569 23.74 -10.64 -8.99
CA ARG A 569 24.65 -11.71 -9.39
C ARG A 569 26.10 -11.43 -8.98
N GLN A 570 26.56 -10.19 -9.18
CA GLN A 570 27.92 -9.79 -8.76
C GLN A 570 28.08 -9.88 -7.25
N THR A 571 27.10 -9.44 -6.49
CA THR A 571 27.11 -9.46 -5.01
C THR A 571 27.11 -10.91 -4.49
N ILE A 572 26.27 -11.82 -5.03
CA ILE A 572 26.25 -13.24 -4.66
C ILE A 572 27.63 -13.86 -4.89
N VAL A 573 28.21 -13.71 -6.10
CA VAL A 573 29.53 -14.27 -6.41
C VAL A 573 30.61 -13.72 -5.47
N MET A 574 30.60 -12.45 -5.22
CA MET A 574 31.56 -11.79 -4.33
C MET A 574 31.46 -12.29 -2.89
N LEU A 575 30.24 -12.45 -2.37
CA LEU A 575 30.03 -12.92 -0.99
C LEU A 575 30.38 -14.41 -0.84
N GLU A 576 30.04 -15.26 -1.83
CA GLU A 576 30.44 -16.67 -1.83
C GLU A 576 31.97 -16.83 -1.83
N GLN A 577 32.67 -16.05 -2.66
CA GLN A 577 34.13 -16.03 -2.67
C GLN A 577 34.70 -15.58 -1.31
N SER A 578 34.15 -14.51 -0.75
CA SER A 578 34.60 -13.99 0.55
C SER A 578 34.38 -15.00 1.69
N LEU A 579 33.24 -15.72 1.67
CA LEU A 579 32.96 -16.80 2.63
C LEU A 579 33.97 -17.94 2.50
N ALA A 580 34.28 -18.37 1.26
CA ALA A 580 35.21 -19.45 1.01
C ALA A 580 36.66 -19.10 1.41
N GLU A 581 37.11 -17.88 1.09
CA GLU A 581 38.46 -17.40 1.40
C GLU A 581 38.68 -17.19 2.90
N SER A 582 37.69 -16.57 3.57
CA SER A 582 37.78 -16.23 4.99
C SER A 582 37.36 -17.33 5.95
N LYS A 583 36.67 -18.36 5.44
CA LYS A 583 35.93 -19.38 6.22
C LYS A 583 34.98 -18.73 7.24
N ALA A 584 34.31 -17.65 6.82
CA ALA A 584 33.36 -16.96 7.70
C ALA A 584 32.10 -17.80 7.89
N ASP A 585 31.61 -17.79 9.12
CA ASP A 585 30.40 -18.49 9.54
C ASP A 585 29.15 -17.72 9.09
N TYR A 586 29.22 -16.38 9.19
CA TYR A 586 28.11 -15.46 8.92
C TYR A 586 28.53 -14.29 8.03
N ILE A 587 27.54 -13.70 7.37
CA ILE A 587 27.63 -12.39 6.74
C ILE A 587 26.83 -11.43 7.62
N VAL A 588 27.49 -10.39 8.15
CA VAL A 588 26.83 -9.42 9.03
C VAL A 588 26.77 -8.06 8.35
N GLY A 589 25.56 -7.50 8.20
CA GLY A 589 25.33 -6.18 7.63
C GLY A 589 24.73 -5.21 8.64
N ALA A 590 25.22 -3.97 8.66
CA ALA A 590 24.64 -2.91 9.50
C ALA A 590 23.66 -1.99 8.74
N THR A 591 23.39 -2.26 7.46
CA THR A 591 22.37 -1.57 6.67
C THR A 591 21.20 -2.51 6.46
N THR A 592 20.15 -2.36 7.27
CA THR A 592 18.98 -3.24 7.30
C THR A 592 18.38 -3.48 5.92
N SER A 593 18.24 -2.41 5.10
CA SER A 593 17.68 -2.53 3.75
C SER A 593 18.54 -3.39 2.82
N CYS A 594 19.86 -3.37 2.97
CA CYS A 594 20.72 -4.31 2.22
C CYS A 594 20.55 -5.74 2.71
N VAL A 595 20.39 -5.94 4.02
CA VAL A 595 20.16 -7.27 4.60
C VAL A 595 18.86 -7.87 4.07
N VAL A 596 17.75 -7.12 4.10
CA VAL A 596 16.46 -7.55 3.53
C VAL A 596 16.62 -7.90 2.04
N THR A 597 17.34 -7.07 1.28
CA THR A 597 17.59 -7.36 -0.14
C THR A 597 18.33 -8.67 -0.36
N LEU A 598 19.35 -8.95 0.47
CA LEU A 598 20.14 -10.18 0.38
C LEU A 598 19.35 -11.42 0.83
N THR A 599 18.45 -11.28 1.81
CA THR A 599 17.71 -12.40 2.41
C THR A 599 16.37 -12.70 1.76
N GLN A 600 15.71 -11.69 1.16
CA GLN A 600 14.36 -11.81 0.64
C GLN A 600 14.27 -11.41 -0.85
N ASP A 601 14.67 -10.18 -1.22
CA ASP A 601 14.47 -9.66 -2.58
C ASP A 601 15.22 -10.48 -3.64
N TYR A 602 16.44 -10.95 -3.36
CA TYR A 602 17.20 -11.75 -4.31
C TYR A 602 16.55 -13.09 -4.60
N ILE A 603 16.00 -13.76 -3.59
CA ILE A 603 15.30 -15.05 -3.75
C ILE A 603 14.14 -14.86 -4.69
N ARG A 604 13.30 -13.84 -4.43
CA ARG A 604 12.16 -13.51 -5.26
C ARG A 604 12.57 -13.08 -6.67
N LEU A 605 13.55 -12.20 -6.80
CA LEU A 605 14.05 -11.69 -8.08
C LEU A 605 14.44 -12.81 -9.05
N PHE A 606 15.09 -13.86 -8.56
CA PHE A 606 15.52 -14.99 -9.37
C PHE A 606 14.44 -16.07 -9.53
N ASP A 607 13.45 -16.13 -8.65
CA ASP A 607 12.27 -16.95 -8.82
C ASP A 607 11.40 -16.43 -9.96
N ASP A 608 11.07 -15.16 -9.91
CA ASP A 608 10.31 -14.45 -10.94
C ASP A 608 10.93 -14.59 -12.35
N LEU A 609 12.26 -14.59 -12.41
CA LEU A 609 13.00 -14.79 -13.65
C LEU A 609 13.18 -16.26 -14.03
N GLN A 610 12.60 -17.20 -13.27
CA GLN A 610 12.73 -18.65 -13.44
C GLN A 610 14.19 -19.12 -13.46
N GLN A 611 15.09 -18.41 -12.79
CA GLN A 611 16.52 -18.69 -12.74
C GLN A 611 16.89 -19.56 -11.53
N GLN A 612 16.45 -20.81 -11.52
CA GLN A 612 16.56 -21.71 -10.38
C GLN A 612 17.98 -21.88 -9.83
N GLY A 613 18.99 -21.81 -10.69
CA GLY A 613 20.39 -21.86 -10.26
C GLY A 613 20.79 -20.67 -9.40
N TRP A 614 20.36 -19.46 -9.76
CA TRP A 614 20.59 -18.23 -8.99
C TRP A 614 19.71 -18.16 -7.76
N LYS A 615 18.45 -18.60 -7.85
CA LYS A 615 17.55 -18.69 -6.67
C LYS A 615 18.17 -19.54 -5.55
N ARG A 616 18.65 -20.76 -5.87
CA ARG A 616 19.31 -21.65 -4.89
C ARG A 616 20.53 -20.99 -4.25
N ARG A 617 21.35 -20.28 -5.05
CA ARG A 617 22.51 -19.55 -4.51
C ARG A 617 22.09 -18.41 -3.59
N ALA A 618 21.05 -17.65 -3.97
CA ALA A 618 20.49 -16.61 -3.12
C ALA A 618 19.96 -17.17 -1.80
N GLN A 619 19.24 -18.30 -1.83
CA GLN A 619 18.73 -18.99 -0.63
C GLN A 619 19.86 -19.44 0.29
N ALA A 620 20.89 -20.11 -0.26
CA ALA A 620 22.04 -20.55 0.53
C ALA A 620 22.84 -19.38 1.14
N LEU A 621 22.86 -18.23 0.45
CA LEU A 621 23.47 -17.03 0.97
C LEU A 621 22.62 -16.43 2.09
N ALA A 622 21.29 -16.36 1.91
CA ALA A 622 20.34 -15.79 2.86
C ALA A 622 20.42 -16.45 4.24
N GLU A 623 20.62 -17.78 4.30
CA GLU A 623 20.81 -18.55 5.54
C GLU A 623 22.00 -18.08 6.39
N LYS A 624 22.99 -17.41 5.77
CA LYS A 624 24.19 -16.92 6.43
C LYS A 624 24.17 -15.42 6.71
N VAL A 625 23.19 -14.68 6.16
CA VAL A 625 23.11 -13.23 6.30
C VAL A 625 22.28 -12.86 7.52
N MET A 626 22.84 -12.00 8.37
CA MET A 626 22.15 -11.42 9.53
C MET A 626 22.38 -9.92 9.60
N ASP A 627 21.41 -9.18 10.12
CA ASP A 627 21.66 -7.81 10.51
C ASP A 627 22.52 -7.74 11.79
N PHE A 628 23.16 -6.60 11.99
CA PHE A 628 24.11 -6.42 13.09
C PHE A 628 23.47 -6.64 14.47
N ALA A 629 22.25 -6.13 14.70
CA ALA A 629 21.58 -6.23 15.99
C ALA A 629 21.18 -7.68 16.29
N SER A 630 20.55 -8.35 15.32
CA SER A 630 20.18 -9.78 15.43
C SER A 630 21.40 -10.68 15.63
N PHE A 631 22.52 -10.39 14.96
CA PHE A 631 23.76 -11.14 15.17
C PHE A 631 24.29 -10.97 16.59
N VAL A 632 24.29 -9.75 17.13
CA VAL A 632 24.72 -9.49 18.50
C VAL A 632 23.82 -10.22 19.50
N ASP A 633 22.51 -10.14 19.34
CA ASP A 633 21.55 -10.74 20.27
C ASP A 633 21.52 -12.27 20.16
N HIS A 634 21.20 -12.79 18.99
CA HIS A 634 20.93 -14.23 18.79
C HIS A 634 22.19 -15.08 18.70
N VAL A 635 23.35 -14.49 18.34
CA VAL A 635 24.58 -15.26 18.20
C VAL A 635 25.56 -14.95 19.35
N LEU A 636 25.84 -13.67 19.62
CA LEU A 636 26.85 -13.35 20.62
C LEU A 636 26.31 -13.50 22.05
N LEU A 637 25.20 -12.83 22.37
CA LEU A 637 24.63 -12.86 23.73
C LEU A 637 24.07 -14.26 24.08
N ALA A 638 23.40 -14.91 23.16
CA ALA A 638 22.88 -16.28 23.33
C ALA A 638 23.99 -17.30 23.59
N ASN A 639 25.21 -17.10 23.05
CA ASN A 639 26.39 -17.91 23.33
C ASN A 639 27.20 -17.43 24.55
N GLY A 640 26.62 -16.59 25.40
CA GLY A 640 27.22 -16.15 26.67
C GLY A 640 28.34 -15.11 26.52
N LYS A 641 28.51 -14.52 25.33
CA LYS A 641 29.45 -13.40 25.12
C LYS A 641 28.93 -12.16 25.84
N LYS A 642 29.78 -11.46 26.54
CA LYS A 642 29.45 -10.19 27.19
C LYS A 642 29.89 -9.04 26.28
N LEU A 643 29.00 -8.09 26.09
CA LEU A 643 29.38 -6.82 25.42
C LEU A 643 30.38 -6.09 26.32
N PRO A 644 31.48 -5.56 25.76
CA PRO A 644 32.48 -4.81 26.53
C PRO A 644 31.98 -3.40 26.86
N ILE A 645 30.84 -3.31 27.57
CA ILE A 645 30.25 -2.06 28.00
C ILE A 645 30.79 -1.75 29.39
N SER A 646 31.60 -0.68 29.51
CA SER A 646 31.96 -0.09 30.80
C SER A 646 31.00 1.05 31.14
N LYS A 647 30.56 1.11 32.42
CA LYS A 647 29.93 2.32 32.93
C LYS A 647 30.96 3.45 32.90
N THR A 648 30.80 4.41 32.02
CA THR A 648 31.56 5.66 32.07
C THR A 648 30.87 6.60 33.06
N GLU A 649 31.58 7.11 34.03
CA GLU A 649 31.17 8.26 34.83
C GLU A 649 31.28 9.48 33.90
N GLY A 650 30.17 9.94 33.36
CA GLY A 650 30.10 11.07 32.46
C GLY A 650 28.69 11.66 32.39
N GLU A 651 28.53 12.76 31.71
CA GLU A 651 27.24 13.40 31.46
C GLU A 651 26.24 12.40 30.85
N GLN A 652 25.02 12.40 31.37
CA GLN A 652 23.93 11.59 30.78
C GLN A 652 23.62 12.10 29.38
N ILE A 653 23.87 11.26 28.37
CA ILE A 653 23.50 11.56 26.99
C ILE A 653 22.11 11.02 26.73
N VAL A 654 21.19 11.91 26.34
CA VAL A 654 19.86 11.50 25.85
C VAL A 654 19.98 11.10 24.39
N VAL A 655 19.58 9.87 24.10
CA VAL A 655 19.55 9.33 22.72
C VAL A 655 18.13 8.97 22.32
N THR A 656 17.81 9.17 21.04
CA THR A 656 16.59 8.65 20.42
C THR A 656 16.98 7.52 19.48
N TYR A 657 16.37 6.37 19.67
CA TYR A 657 16.53 5.23 18.76
C TYR A 657 15.40 5.26 17.70
N HIS A 658 15.77 5.14 16.45
CA HIS A 658 14.82 5.02 15.33
C HIS A 658 14.87 3.60 14.79
N ASP A 659 13.79 2.85 15.04
CA ASP A 659 13.59 1.55 14.40
C ASP A 659 13.38 1.75 12.90
N SER A 660 14.20 1.10 12.08
CA SER A 660 13.99 1.17 10.64
C SER A 660 12.73 0.39 10.26
N CYS A 661 11.94 0.92 9.30
CA CYS A 661 10.72 0.25 8.86
C CYS A 661 10.96 -1.18 8.35
N GLN A 662 12.08 -1.43 7.69
CA GLN A 662 12.42 -2.78 7.21
C GLN A 662 12.93 -3.71 8.34
N SER A 663 13.51 -3.17 9.41
CA SER A 663 13.83 -3.97 10.60
C SER A 663 12.55 -4.53 11.21
N ILE A 664 11.59 -3.64 11.51
CA ILE A 664 10.32 -4.01 12.15
C ILE A 664 9.45 -4.90 11.26
N ASN A 665 9.35 -4.60 9.97
CA ASN A 665 8.37 -5.23 9.10
C ASN A 665 8.89 -6.44 8.32
N CYS A 666 10.22 -6.63 8.24
CA CYS A 666 10.82 -7.70 7.44
C CYS A 666 11.73 -8.63 8.22
N LEU A 667 12.41 -8.13 9.27
CA LEU A 667 13.37 -8.95 10.04
C LEU A 667 12.83 -9.40 11.41
N GLY A 668 11.79 -8.77 11.92
CA GLY A 668 11.14 -9.12 13.19
C GLY A 668 11.69 -8.36 14.40
#